data_6a6702de458aaaffcda4097e18e2795c
#
_entry.id   6a6702de458aaaffcda4097e18e2795c
#
_cell.length_a   1.000
_cell.length_b   1.000
_cell.length_c   1.000
_cell.angle_alpha   90.00
_cell.angle_beta   90.00
_cell.angle_gamma   90.00
#
_symmetry.space_group_name_H-M   'P 1'
#
loop_
_entity.id
_entity.type
_entity.pdbx_description
1 polymer ?
#
loop_
_entity_poly.entity_id
_entity_poly.type
_entity_poly.pdbx_seq_one_letter_code
_entity_poly.pdbx_strand_id
1 'polypeptide(L)'
;MAKKALSWKRAGTIGWRDLKSAPGKFGFVVLSVAVGVAALVGVRGFSESFRRTLSSEARSLMAGDLSARIFHQPTAEEKSKIAGIENQGTGGIRSTWATETISMASVPPDPVPLLVSLKAVDPAEYPYYGTVDLEPAMSLQQALEGDSAVVADEFLIRLNAQVGQTLRLGGRNFRIAAVLKQEPDRMSSGAGLGPRVMISQAALERTGLLAPGSRASQRLLIKLPEKVPSGLTGKAQAAADPVAMRKQLEEALPDAQVMDFREGNPALSTGLDNSTAILSLICLVAMVLGAIGVAMAMHAHLEQRMDMLAVLKAVGAGSGDLLRIFLLQTLGLGLVGGLLGVAAGVGVMAALPAVFGKLLPVHATLEFPWRSVAAGLGTGLLTTLLFCLPPLLDVRNIRPVLVLRRLVEQGPEGIGGWFAKWWARRLQMGISVLVLAALGGIAWALSDSAKVGTWFAVLFTIALLVLLVLATVALWSLRLLLGWVRLRLPSFLRHGLANLYRPGNQSAAVMAALGLGVMLILAVYLMQAALLRDLRETASPKLPNIFLIDITPDEVAGVKDFFQHQPGVSQALDLMPVVTVRFVSLNGKPLDQLKDQHFPRRMLESARVTWGDSAPDGDKVKQGKWWPSADAAELAVGEGVAQRLHLAVGSAVEVEIGGVVRQLKVAAIYRADGQHLGAQVSFVLPSGLVKDQVTTWYGGAHIDPKHVPAMERALFATYPSISVINLADVLERIESVVNQITFVVRFLAGFSIFAGLMILASSIASTRFRRMREAVVLKTLGATRMRIVRTFSVEFSVLGLLAGTVGVVFANILTRVLLQKLEVGFQIEWAATLIALAGTATLATATGWIASYRILGLRPLEVLREE
;
A
#
# COMPACT_ATOMS: atom_id res chain seq x y z
N MET A 1 6.57 1.86 -63.16
CA MET A 1 6.64 0.51 -62.51
C MET A 1 6.20 0.63 -61.07
N ALA A 2 5.03 0.04 -60.74
CA ALA A 2 4.56 0.04 -59.33
C ALA A 2 5.51 -0.82 -58.48
N LYS A 3 6.18 -0.20 -57.53
CA LYS A 3 7.08 -0.90 -56.59
C LYS A 3 6.28 -1.90 -55.79
N LYS A 4 6.48 -3.22 -56.00
CA LYS A 4 5.92 -4.25 -55.12
C LYS A 4 6.49 -4.04 -53.71
N ALA A 5 5.64 -3.67 -52.77
CA ALA A 5 6.02 -3.53 -51.35
C ALA A 5 6.57 -4.86 -50.82
N LEU A 6 7.58 -4.79 -49.95
CA LEU A 6 8.20 -5.99 -49.34
C LEU A 6 7.14 -6.78 -48.56
N SER A 7 7.06 -8.09 -48.83
CA SER A 7 6.12 -8.92 -48.05
C SER A 7 6.53 -9.00 -46.55
N TRP A 8 5.55 -9.09 -45.67
CA TRP A 8 5.78 -9.19 -44.20
C TRP A 8 6.69 -10.38 -43.85
N LYS A 9 6.57 -11.52 -44.54
CA LYS A 9 7.45 -12.69 -44.36
C LYS A 9 8.92 -12.37 -44.66
N ARG A 10 9.22 -11.67 -45.76
CA ARG A 10 10.61 -11.28 -46.12
C ARG A 10 11.15 -10.24 -45.15
N ALA A 11 10.33 -9.26 -44.78
CA ALA A 11 10.70 -8.27 -43.77
C ALA A 11 11.08 -8.93 -42.41
N GLY A 12 10.29 -9.93 -41.97
CA GLY A 12 10.56 -10.70 -40.75
C GLY A 12 11.84 -11.52 -40.85
N THR A 13 12.12 -12.18 -42.00
CA THR A 13 13.36 -12.94 -42.17
C THR A 13 14.60 -12.07 -42.13
N ILE A 14 14.55 -10.87 -42.75
CA ILE A 14 15.64 -9.89 -42.72
C ILE A 14 15.84 -9.38 -41.28
N GLY A 15 14.73 -8.98 -40.61
CA GLY A 15 14.78 -8.54 -39.22
C GLY A 15 15.34 -9.58 -38.26
N TRP A 16 14.95 -10.83 -38.41
CA TRP A 16 15.46 -11.95 -37.58
C TRP A 16 16.94 -12.24 -37.79
N ARG A 17 17.43 -12.19 -39.04
CA ARG A 17 18.86 -12.36 -39.35
C ARG A 17 19.69 -11.24 -38.75
N ASP A 18 19.21 -9.99 -38.78
CA ASP A 18 19.88 -8.87 -38.18
C ASP A 18 19.94 -8.98 -36.63
N LEU A 19 18.86 -9.45 -35.98
CA LEU A 19 18.83 -9.75 -34.55
C LEU A 19 19.87 -10.82 -34.16
N LYS A 20 19.99 -11.91 -34.94
CA LYS A 20 20.97 -12.97 -34.72
C LYS A 20 22.44 -12.50 -34.89
N SER A 21 22.68 -11.53 -35.75
CA SER A 21 24.06 -11.04 -36.02
C SER A 21 24.66 -10.25 -34.85
N ALA A 22 23.87 -9.73 -33.91
CA ALA A 22 24.34 -8.91 -32.82
C ALA A 22 23.59 -9.16 -31.50
N PRO A 23 23.58 -10.38 -30.93
CA PRO A 23 22.76 -10.72 -29.78
C PRO A 23 23.05 -9.87 -28.53
N GLY A 24 24.32 -9.52 -28.29
CA GLY A 24 24.71 -8.69 -27.15
C GLY A 24 24.22 -7.24 -27.19
N LYS A 25 23.80 -6.73 -28.36
CA LYS A 25 23.20 -5.39 -28.47
C LYS A 25 21.73 -5.35 -28.05
N PHE A 26 21.03 -6.45 -28.29
CA PHE A 26 19.57 -6.54 -28.05
C PHE A 26 19.22 -7.25 -26.74
N GLY A 27 20.14 -8.02 -26.14
CA GLY A 27 19.92 -8.67 -24.85
C GLY A 27 19.50 -7.70 -23.76
N PHE A 28 20.00 -6.50 -23.84
CA PHE A 28 19.69 -5.39 -22.98
C PHE A 28 18.24 -4.87 -23.12
N VAL A 29 17.77 -4.75 -24.36
CA VAL A 29 16.38 -4.38 -24.69
C VAL A 29 15.41 -5.43 -24.13
N VAL A 30 15.73 -6.71 -24.37
CA VAL A 30 14.96 -7.85 -23.90
C VAL A 30 14.86 -7.83 -22.37
N LEU A 31 16.00 -7.60 -21.68
CA LEU A 31 16.03 -7.56 -20.23
C LEU A 31 15.24 -6.37 -19.64
N SER A 32 15.30 -5.18 -20.26
CA SER A 32 14.53 -4.01 -19.85
C SER A 32 13.02 -4.26 -19.89
N VAL A 33 12.53 -4.88 -20.97
CA VAL A 33 11.10 -5.26 -21.09
C VAL A 33 10.77 -6.36 -20.07
N ALA A 34 11.64 -7.37 -19.95
CA ALA A 34 11.43 -8.50 -19.05
C ALA A 34 11.25 -8.07 -17.60
N VAL A 35 12.06 -7.13 -17.12
CA VAL A 35 11.97 -6.60 -15.75
C VAL A 35 10.63 -5.90 -15.51
N GLY A 36 10.19 -5.03 -16.42
CA GLY A 36 8.90 -4.33 -16.27
C GLY A 36 7.71 -5.27 -16.28
N VAL A 37 7.72 -6.25 -17.21
CA VAL A 37 6.66 -7.27 -17.30
C VAL A 37 6.70 -8.21 -16.10
N ALA A 38 7.88 -8.61 -15.61
CA ALA A 38 8.02 -9.46 -14.43
C ALA A 38 7.43 -8.81 -13.18
N ALA A 39 7.71 -7.53 -12.96
CA ALA A 39 7.15 -6.78 -11.85
C ALA A 39 5.61 -6.74 -11.91
N LEU A 40 5.05 -6.43 -13.08
CA LEU A 40 3.60 -6.32 -13.25
C LEU A 40 2.90 -7.68 -13.11
N VAL A 41 3.40 -8.74 -13.76
CA VAL A 41 2.84 -10.09 -13.70
C VAL A 41 2.96 -10.67 -12.29
N GLY A 42 4.10 -10.47 -11.61
CA GLY A 42 4.32 -10.95 -10.25
C GLY A 42 3.32 -10.35 -9.27
N VAL A 43 3.16 -9.03 -9.27
CA VAL A 43 2.25 -8.31 -8.36
C VAL A 43 0.79 -8.62 -8.66
N ARG A 44 0.36 -8.43 -9.90
CA ARG A 44 -1.05 -8.68 -10.27
C ARG A 44 -1.41 -10.17 -10.19
N GLY A 45 -0.50 -11.04 -10.59
CA GLY A 45 -0.69 -12.48 -10.48
C GLY A 45 -0.90 -12.93 -9.05
N PHE A 46 -0.09 -12.43 -8.13
CA PHE A 46 -0.27 -12.69 -6.70
C PHE A 46 -1.61 -12.16 -6.19
N SER A 47 -1.94 -10.89 -6.50
CA SER A 47 -3.21 -10.29 -6.08
C SER A 47 -4.43 -11.03 -6.65
N GLU A 48 -4.40 -11.43 -7.92
CA GLU A 48 -5.47 -12.21 -8.57
C GLU A 48 -5.62 -13.59 -7.94
N SER A 49 -4.51 -14.29 -7.70
CA SER A 49 -4.50 -15.60 -7.03
C SER A 49 -5.04 -15.51 -5.61
N PHE A 50 -4.57 -14.53 -4.84
CA PHE A 50 -5.02 -14.30 -3.47
C PHE A 50 -6.53 -13.98 -3.40
N ARG A 51 -7.02 -13.12 -4.31
CA ARG A 51 -8.43 -12.77 -4.41
C ARG A 51 -9.32 -13.98 -4.75
N ARG A 52 -8.85 -14.86 -5.65
CA ARG A 52 -9.56 -16.11 -5.97
C ARG A 52 -9.60 -17.04 -4.78
N THR A 53 -8.49 -17.22 -4.07
CA THR A 53 -8.45 -18.03 -2.85
C THR A 53 -9.42 -17.48 -1.79
N LEU A 54 -9.43 -16.15 -1.57
CA LEU A 54 -10.39 -15.51 -0.67
C LEU A 54 -11.85 -15.76 -1.09
N SER A 55 -12.15 -15.70 -2.38
CA SER A 55 -13.52 -15.91 -2.88
C SER A 55 -13.93 -17.37 -2.86
N SER A 56 -13.04 -18.33 -3.10
CA SER A 56 -13.31 -19.76 -3.03
C SER A 56 -13.51 -20.24 -1.58
N GLU A 57 -12.79 -19.63 -0.65
CA GLU A 57 -12.88 -19.96 0.77
C GLU A 57 -13.77 -18.98 1.57
N ALA A 58 -14.53 -18.12 0.90
CA ALA A 58 -15.28 -17.06 1.53
C ALA A 58 -16.25 -17.54 2.61
N ARG A 59 -16.91 -18.69 2.40
CA ARG A 59 -17.79 -19.31 3.39
C ARG A 59 -17.00 -19.83 4.61
N SER A 60 -15.86 -20.45 4.37
CA SER A 60 -14.96 -20.90 5.43
C SER A 60 -14.42 -19.72 6.24
N LEU A 61 -13.96 -18.66 5.55
CA LEU A 61 -13.44 -17.45 6.17
C LEU A 61 -14.48 -16.66 6.98
N MET A 62 -15.77 -16.88 6.73
CA MET A 62 -16.86 -16.31 7.52
C MET A 62 -17.40 -17.27 8.56
N ALA A 63 -17.10 -18.56 8.46
CA ALA A 63 -17.68 -19.68 9.21
C ALA A 63 -19.20 -19.80 9.04
N GLY A 64 -19.79 -19.15 8.01
CA GLY A 64 -21.23 -19.09 7.75
C GLY A 64 -21.54 -18.53 6.36
N ASP A 65 -22.83 -18.57 5.97
CA ASP A 65 -23.31 -17.91 4.73
C ASP A 65 -23.59 -16.42 4.95
N LEU A 66 -24.08 -16.05 6.15
CA LEU A 66 -24.24 -14.66 6.59
C LEU A 66 -23.71 -14.49 8.01
N SER A 67 -23.24 -13.30 8.29
CA SER A 67 -22.78 -12.89 9.63
C SER A 67 -23.41 -11.55 9.99
N ALA A 68 -24.11 -11.49 11.12
CA ALA A 68 -24.63 -10.25 11.68
C ALA A 68 -23.92 -9.95 13.01
N ARG A 69 -23.22 -8.82 13.09
CA ARG A 69 -22.47 -8.42 14.30
C ARG A 69 -23.18 -7.27 14.99
N ILE A 70 -23.44 -7.43 16.28
CA ILE A 70 -23.95 -6.39 17.19
C ILE A 70 -22.94 -6.15 18.32
N PHE A 71 -22.96 -4.95 18.91
CA PHE A 71 -22.00 -4.55 19.97
C PHE A 71 -22.69 -4.41 21.35
N HIS A 72 -23.83 -5.02 21.51
CA HIS A 72 -24.56 -5.17 22.76
C HIS A 72 -24.96 -6.63 22.94
N GLN A 73 -25.42 -6.97 24.12
CA GLN A 73 -26.02 -8.32 24.34
C GLN A 73 -27.39 -8.38 23.64
N PRO A 74 -27.69 -9.45 22.89
CA PRO A 74 -28.95 -9.57 22.16
C PRO A 74 -30.13 -9.62 23.17
N THR A 75 -31.09 -8.75 22.96
CA THR A 75 -32.30 -8.66 23.76
C THR A 75 -33.19 -9.89 23.55
N ALA A 76 -34.13 -10.11 24.47
CA ALA A 76 -35.08 -11.20 24.32
C ALA A 76 -35.96 -11.05 23.05
N GLU A 77 -36.26 -9.81 22.65
CA GLU A 77 -37.01 -9.50 21.42
C GLU A 77 -36.21 -9.86 20.17
N GLU A 78 -34.92 -9.48 20.12
CA GLU A 78 -34.03 -9.80 19.02
C GLU A 78 -33.85 -11.31 18.85
N LYS A 79 -33.62 -12.02 19.98
CA LYS A 79 -33.54 -13.49 19.96
C LYS A 79 -34.83 -14.13 19.44
N SER A 80 -36.00 -13.59 19.84
CA SER A 80 -37.30 -14.05 19.35
C SER A 80 -37.50 -13.81 17.85
N LYS A 81 -37.06 -12.65 17.32
CA LYS A 81 -37.12 -12.37 15.90
C LYS A 81 -36.23 -13.31 15.10
N ILE A 82 -35.02 -13.60 15.59
CA ILE A 82 -34.09 -14.56 14.95
C ILE A 82 -34.68 -15.97 14.95
N ALA A 83 -35.22 -16.44 16.09
CA ALA A 83 -35.90 -17.72 16.15
C ALA A 83 -37.12 -17.78 15.19
N GLY A 84 -37.82 -16.66 15.01
CA GLY A 84 -38.87 -16.53 13.99
C GLY A 84 -38.37 -16.68 12.55
N ILE A 85 -37.18 -16.18 12.22
CA ILE A 85 -36.53 -16.36 10.92
C ILE A 85 -36.12 -17.83 10.71
N GLU A 86 -35.54 -18.49 11.71
CA GLU A 86 -35.19 -19.93 11.66
C GLU A 86 -36.40 -20.81 11.35
N ASN A 87 -37.52 -20.51 11.98
CA ASN A 87 -38.76 -21.27 11.81
C ASN A 87 -39.50 -20.99 10.47
N GLN A 88 -39.23 -19.88 9.79
CA GLN A 88 -39.83 -19.56 8.49
C GLN A 88 -39.27 -20.41 7.33
N GLY A 89 -38.06 -20.87 7.44
CA GLY A 89 -37.45 -21.79 6.49
C GLY A 89 -37.83 -23.23 6.87
N THR A 90 -38.40 -24.02 6.00
CA THR A 90 -38.77 -25.42 6.18
C THR A 90 -37.61 -26.28 6.73
N GLY A 91 -37.15 -25.99 7.97
CA GLY A 91 -36.20 -26.79 8.74
C GLY A 91 -34.72 -26.75 8.30
N GLY A 92 -34.29 -25.80 7.49
CA GLY A 92 -32.94 -25.80 6.94
C GLY A 92 -32.05 -24.61 7.31
N ILE A 93 -32.58 -23.56 7.95
CA ILE A 93 -31.79 -22.43 8.44
C ILE A 93 -31.29 -22.74 9.85
N ARG A 94 -29.99 -22.63 10.06
CA ARG A 94 -29.36 -22.78 11.40
C ARG A 94 -28.64 -21.50 11.75
N SER A 95 -28.73 -21.12 13.03
CA SER A 95 -27.94 -19.96 13.51
C SER A 95 -27.22 -20.31 14.81
N THR A 96 -26.09 -19.63 15.02
CA THR A 96 -25.32 -19.74 16.27
C THR A 96 -24.70 -18.38 16.62
N TRP A 97 -24.61 -18.12 17.92
CA TRP A 97 -23.97 -16.91 18.42
C TRP A 97 -22.52 -17.19 18.81
N ALA A 98 -21.61 -16.35 18.38
CA ALA A 98 -20.23 -16.29 18.85
C ALA A 98 -20.00 -14.96 19.54
N THR A 99 -19.48 -14.99 20.78
CA THR A 99 -19.14 -13.79 21.55
C THR A 99 -17.66 -13.53 21.45
N GLU A 100 -17.28 -12.33 21.05
CA GLU A 100 -15.88 -11.91 20.95
C GLU A 100 -15.65 -10.72 21.89
N THR A 101 -14.65 -10.84 22.77
CA THR A 101 -14.23 -9.79 23.70
C THR A 101 -12.73 -9.85 23.94
N ILE A 102 -12.20 -8.88 24.62
CA ILE A 102 -10.81 -8.89 25.12
C ILE A 102 -10.85 -9.07 26.63
N SER A 103 -9.90 -9.80 27.17
CA SER A 103 -9.79 -10.04 28.60
C SER A 103 -8.34 -10.28 28.98
N MET A 104 -8.06 -10.25 30.29
CA MET A 104 -6.77 -10.66 30.81
C MET A 104 -6.80 -12.13 31.20
N ALA A 105 -5.72 -12.84 30.92
CA ALA A 105 -5.55 -14.24 31.28
C ALA A 105 -4.20 -14.50 31.94
N SER A 106 -4.10 -15.43 32.86
CA SER A 106 -2.84 -15.82 33.49
C SER A 106 -2.77 -17.33 33.76
N VAL A 107 -1.55 -17.85 33.92
CA VAL A 107 -1.32 -19.28 34.23
C VAL A 107 -0.62 -19.39 35.60
N PRO A 108 -1.27 -19.99 36.63
CA PRO A 108 -0.62 -20.23 37.92
C PRO A 108 0.58 -21.20 37.77
N PRO A 109 1.64 -21.13 38.60
CA PRO A 109 1.76 -20.32 39.80
C PRO A 109 2.29 -18.91 39.60
N ASP A 110 2.78 -18.57 38.40
CA ASP A 110 3.27 -17.22 38.05
C ASP A 110 2.15 -16.40 37.39
N PRO A 111 1.49 -15.49 38.11
CA PRO A 111 0.34 -14.77 37.62
C PRO A 111 0.76 -13.57 36.73
N VAL A 112 1.56 -13.80 35.70
CA VAL A 112 1.80 -12.75 34.69
C VAL A 112 0.55 -12.66 33.82
N PRO A 113 -0.23 -11.58 33.89
CA PRO A 113 -1.42 -11.43 33.05
C PRO A 113 -1.03 -11.11 31.63
N LEU A 114 -1.74 -11.71 30.70
CA LEU A 114 -1.60 -11.47 29.27
C LEU A 114 -2.96 -11.06 28.69
N LEU A 115 -2.97 -9.94 27.97
CA LEU A 115 -4.15 -9.53 27.22
C LEU A 115 -4.44 -10.56 26.12
N VAL A 116 -5.66 -11.11 26.13
CA VAL A 116 -6.09 -12.16 25.18
C VAL A 116 -7.33 -11.74 24.41
N SER A 117 -7.41 -12.20 23.19
CA SER A 117 -8.64 -12.11 22.39
C SER A 117 -9.49 -13.34 22.71
N LEU A 118 -10.49 -13.16 23.56
CA LEU A 118 -11.41 -14.21 23.97
C LEU A 118 -12.51 -14.39 22.95
N LYS A 119 -12.77 -15.62 22.55
CA LYS A 119 -13.92 -16.01 21.74
C LYS A 119 -14.67 -17.15 22.40
N ALA A 120 -15.96 -16.95 22.60
CA ALA A 120 -16.84 -18.00 23.10
C ALA A 120 -17.79 -18.44 21.97
N VAL A 121 -17.93 -19.75 21.83
CA VAL A 121 -18.73 -20.38 20.76
C VAL A 121 -19.57 -21.54 21.33
N ASP A 122 -20.62 -21.87 20.61
CA ASP A 122 -21.27 -23.18 20.81
C ASP A 122 -20.49 -24.23 20.01
N PRO A 123 -19.79 -25.17 20.69
CA PRO A 123 -18.95 -26.13 19.98
C PRO A 123 -19.73 -27.18 19.16
N ALA A 124 -21.06 -27.27 19.33
CA ALA A 124 -21.91 -28.15 18.53
C ALA A 124 -22.31 -27.55 17.19
N GLU A 125 -22.39 -26.22 17.12
CA GLU A 125 -22.84 -25.46 15.94
C GLU A 125 -21.72 -24.73 15.20
N TYR A 126 -20.64 -24.42 15.89
CA TYR A 126 -19.51 -23.65 15.30
C TYR A 126 -18.35 -24.59 14.96
N PRO A 127 -17.70 -24.38 13.78
CA PRO A 127 -18.08 -23.55 12.65
C PRO A 127 -19.02 -24.26 11.67
N TYR A 128 -19.86 -23.53 10.93
CA TYR A 128 -20.68 -24.13 9.87
C TYR A 128 -19.88 -24.51 8.64
N TYR A 129 -18.80 -23.76 8.32
CA TYR A 129 -17.88 -24.02 7.22
C TYR A 129 -16.44 -23.87 7.70
N GLY A 130 -15.56 -24.69 7.13
CA GLY A 130 -14.17 -24.79 7.57
C GLY A 130 -13.99 -25.73 8.75
N THR A 131 -12.75 -25.85 9.21
CA THR A 131 -12.36 -26.70 10.36
C THR A 131 -11.56 -25.88 11.35
N VAL A 132 -11.69 -26.22 12.62
CA VAL A 132 -10.81 -25.74 13.68
C VAL A 132 -9.75 -26.80 13.89
N ASP A 133 -8.49 -26.46 13.61
CA ASP A 133 -7.39 -27.42 13.76
C ASP A 133 -6.77 -27.28 15.15
N LEU A 134 -6.75 -28.39 15.89
CA LEU A 134 -6.30 -28.48 17.28
C LEU A 134 -5.13 -29.45 17.42
N GLU A 135 -4.21 -29.11 18.33
CA GLU A 135 -3.12 -30.01 18.75
C GLU A 135 -3.15 -30.20 20.28
N PRO A 136 -3.34 -31.45 20.80
CA PRO A 136 -3.53 -32.71 20.07
C PRO A 136 -4.85 -32.73 19.28
N ALA A 137 -4.86 -33.52 18.20
CA ALA A 137 -6.04 -33.65 17.32
C ALA A 137 -7.25 -34.19 18.08
N MET A 138 -8.28 -33.37 18.23
CA MET A 138 -9.55 -33.70 18.89
C MET A 138 -10.67 -32.83 18.31
N SER A 139 -11.93 -33.20 18.55
CA SER A 139 -13.05 -32.35 18.15
C SER A 139 -13.17 -31.12 19.05
N LEU A 140 -13.67 -30.01 18.49
CA LEU A 140 -13.88 -28.76 19.26
C LEU A 140 -14.83 -29.01 20.45
N GLN A 141 -15.82 -29.88 20.28
CA GLN A 141 -16.76 -30.22 21.33
C GLN A 141 -16.07 -30.91 22.53
N GLN A 142 -15.12 -31.81 22.28
CA GLN A 142 -14.32 -32.45 23.34
C GLN A 142 -13.35 -31.47 23.99
N ALA A 143 -12.76 -30.59 23.19
CA ALA A 143 -11.77 -29.60 23.67
C ALA A 143 -12.38 -28.50 24.54
N LEU A 144 -13.66 -28.15 24.35
CA LEU A 144 -14.39 -27.13 25.11
C LEU A 144 -15.41 -27.70 26.12
N GLU A 145 -15.27 -28.96 26.47
CA GLU A 145 -16.15 -29.60 27.48
C GLU A 145 -15.89 -29.02 28.86
N GLY A 146 -16.94 -28.64 29.57
CA GLY A 146 -16.86 -28.10 30.94
C GLY A 146 -16.16 -26.71 31.01
N ASP A 147 -15.22 -26.60 31.96
CA ASP A 147 -14.37 -25.43 32.11
C ASP A 147 -12.99 -25.69 31.45
N SER A 148 -13.01 -25.92 30.14
CA SER A 148 -11.85 -26.13 29.29
C SER A 148 -11.70 -24.99 28.30
N ALA A 149 -10.46 -24.71 27.90
CA ALA A 149 -10.11 -23.65 26.94
C ALA A 149 -9.10 -24.18 25.91
N VAL A 150 -9.19 -23.61 24.69
CA VAL A 150 -8.23 -23.82 23.62
C VAL A 150 -7.48 -22.51 23.43
N VAL A 151 -6.16 -22.55 23.31
CA VAL A 151 -5.31 -21.37 23.27
C VAL A 151 -4.41 -21.37 22.03
N ALA A 152 -4.08 -20.21 21.48
CA ALA A 152 -3.14 -20.10 20.38
C ALA A 152 -1.69 -20.40 20.83
N ASP A 153 -0.81 -20.84 19.90
CA ASP A 153 0.61 -21.09 20.19
C ASP A 153 1.30 -19.92 20.88
N GLU A 154 0.99 -18.68 20.43
CA GLU A 154 1.55 -17.45 20.98
C GLU A 154 1.26 -17.28 22.48
N PHE A 155 0.09 -17.77 22.96
CA PHE A 155 -0.28 -17.76 24.37
C PHE A 155 0.66 -18.64 25.22
N LEU A 156 0.91 -19.87 24.73
CA LEU A 156 1.80 -20.81 25.43
C LEU A 156 3.24 -20.30 25.48
N ILE A 157 3.73 -19.71 24.38
CA ILE A 157 5.09 -19.15 24.30
C ILE A 157 5.25 -17.99 25.26
N ARG A 158 4.28 -17.04 25.29
CA ARG A 158 4.37 -15.83 26.11
C ARG A 158 4.26 -16.10 27.61
N LEU A 159 3.44 -17.06 28.01
CA LEU A 159 3.24 -17.43 29.43
C LEU A 159 4.05 -18.65 29.84
N ASN A 160 4.92 -19.18 28.99
CA ASN A 160 5.67 -20.43 29.21
C ASN A 160 4.77 -21.56 29.72
N ALA A 161 3.57 -21.68 29.14
CA ALA A 161 2.52 -22.60 29.54
C ALA A 161 2.51 -23.85 28.65
N GLN A 162 1.88 -24.92 29.18
CA GLN A 162 1.74 -26.19 28.46
C GLN A 162 0.28 -26.65 28.46
N VAL A 163 -0.08 -27.46 27.48
CA VAL A 163 -1.38 -28.14 27.44
C VAL A 163 -1.56 -29.00 28.72
N GLY A 164 -2.73 -28.92 29.30
CA GLY A 164 -3.06 -29.57 30.56
C GLY A 164 -2.97 -28.68 31.82
N GLN A 165 -2.27 -27.57 31.74
CA GLN A 165 -2.19 -26.58 32.82
C GLN A 165 -3.48 -25.78 32.98
N THR A 166 -3.59 -25.09 34.10
CA THR A 166 -4.75 -24.27 34.45
C THR A 166 -4.54 -22.82 34.00
N LEU A 167 -5.50 -22.29 33.25
CA LEU A 167 -5.60 -20.90 32.84
C LEU A 167 -6.63 -20.19 33.70
N ARG A 168 -6.28 -19.05 34.29
CA ARG A 168 -7.23 -18.16 34.99
C ARG A 168 -7.75 -17.10 34.02
N LEU A 169 -9.07 -17.01 33.85
CA LEU A 169 -9.76 -16.08 32.99
C LEU A 169 -11.00 -15.53 33.69
N GLY A 170 -11.09 -14.22 33.84
CA GLY A 170 -12.10 -13.63 34.72
C GLY A 170 -11.97 -14.20 36.16
N GLY A 171 -13.06 -14.47 36.84
CA GLY A 171 -13.06 -15.10 38.15
C GLY A 171 -12.93 -16.63 38.16
N ARG A 172 -12.61 -17.31 37.03
CA ARG A 172 -12.67 -18.75 36.87
C ARG A 172 -11.37 -19.36 36.35
N ASN A 173 -11.18 -20.63 36.69
CA ASN A 173 -10.06 -21.44 36.25
C ASN A 173 -10.51 -22.37 35.12
N PHE A 174 -9.75 -22.39 34.04
CA PHE A 174 -9.97 -23.22 32.86
C PHE A 174 -8.77 -24.15 32.64
N ARG A 175 -9.02 -25.40 32.20
CA ARG A 175 -7.96 -26.30 31.77
C ARG A 175 -7.60 -25.98 30.31
N ILE A 176 -6.34 -25.82 30.00
CA ILE A 176 -5.86 -25.75 28.62
C ILE A 176 -5.97 -27.14 28.00
N ALA A 177 -6.97 -27.37 27.16
CA ALA A 177 -7.23 -28.66 26.54
C ALA A 177 -6.40 -28.91 25.28
N ALA A 178 -6.20 -27.90 24.46
CA ALA A 178 -5.50 -28.04 23.20
C ALA A 178 -4.94 -26.67 22.72
N VAL A 179 -4.06 -26.76 21.72
CA VAL A 179 -3.52 -25.59 21.01
C VAL A 179 -4.33 -25.36 19.74
N LEU A 180 -4.73 -24.10 19.50
CA LEU A 180 -5.43 -23.66 18.30
C LEU A 180 -4.41 -23.36 17.21
N LYS A 181 -4.31 -24.24 16.20
CA LYS A 181 -3.43 -24.05 15.04
C LYS A 181 -4.10 -23.22 13.95
N GLN A 182 -5.38 -23.52 13.67
CA GLN A 182 -6.14 -22.81 12.64
C GLN A 182 -7.59 -22.59 13.07
N GLU A 183 -8.07 -21.37 12.84
CA GLU A 183 -9.44 -20.94 13.05
C GLU A 183 -9.97 -20.37 11.72
N PRO A 184 -11.11 -20.84 11.19
CA PRO A 184 -11.57 -20.47 9.85
C PRO A 184 -11.89 -18.97 9.71
N ASP A 185 -12.59 -18.39 10.68
CA ASP A 185 -13.07 -16.99 10.62
C ASP A 185 -12.18 -15.98 11.38
N ARG A 186 -10.91 -16.30 11.60
CA ARG A 186 -9.95 -15.41 12.29
C ARG A 186 -9.79 -14.06 11.58
N MET A 187 -9.91 -14.01 10.25
CA MET A 187 -9.81 -12.77 9.45
C MET A 187 -11.08 -11.93 9.48
N SER A 188 -12.24 -12.52 9.70
CA SER A 188 -13.52 -11.82 9.76
C SER A 188 -13.91 -11.42 11.19
N SER A 189 -13.29 -12.02 12.21
CA SER A 189 -13.33 -11.52 13.58
C SER A 189 -12.52 -10.23 13.66
N GLY A 190 -13.02 -9.22 14.37
CA GLY A 190 -12.32 -7.94 14.53
C GLY A 190 -10.88 -8.14 14.99
N ALA A 191 -9.99 -7.20 14.70
CA ALA A 191 -8.58 -7.26 15.08
C ALA A 191 -8.46 -7.47 16.59
N GLY A 192 -8.36 -8.74 17.00
CA GLY A 192 -8.21 -9.10 18.41
C GLY A 192 -6.84 -8.66 18.93
N LEU A 193 -6.83 -7.90 19.97
CA LEU A 193 -5.62 -7.58 20.72
C LEU A 193 -5.23 -8.83 21.54
N GLY A 194 -3.99 -9.27 21.41
CA GLY A 194 -3.48 -10.45 22.13
C GLY A 194 -3.73 -11.81 21.42
N PRO A 195 -3.13 -12.90 21.95
CA PRO A 195 -3.32 -14.24 21.44
C PRO A 195 -4.77 -14.72 21.64
N ARG A 196 -5.23 -15.60 20.74
CA ARG A 196 -6.60 -16.14 20.82
C ARG A 196 -6.73 -17.13 21.98
N VAL A 197 -7.81 -16.99 22.74
CA VAL A 197 -8.32 -17.97 23.69
C VAL A 197 -9.76 -18.28 23.30
N MET A 198 -10.12 -19.54 23.19
CA MET A 198 -11.47 -19.99 22.85
C MET A 198 -12.06 -20.82 23.96
N ILE A 199 -13.31 -20.54 24.35
CA ILE A 199 -14.09 -21.27 25.39
C ILE A 199 -15.49 -21.53 24.86
N SER A 200 -16.27 -22.35 25.60
CA SER A 200 -17.68 -22.51 25.26
C SER A 200 -18.52 -21.30 25.70
N GLN A 201 -19.62 -21.03 25.00
CA GLN A 201 -20.57 -19.96 25.36
C GLN A 201 -21.11 -20.16 26.80
N ALA A 202 -21.44 -21.36 27.19
CA ALA A 202 -21.89 -21.69 28.53
C ALA A 202 -20.81 -21.42 29.62
N ALA A 203 -19.55 -21.61 29.28
CA ALA A 203 -18.44 -21.28 30.17
C ALA A 203 -18.25 -19.79 30.32
N LEU A 204 -18.42 -18.99 29.26
CA LEU A 204 -18.31 -17.53 29.31
C LEU A 204 -19.33 -16.90 30.26
N GLU A 205 -20.56 -17.37 30.30
CA GLU A 205 -21.60 -16.91 31.24
C GLU A 205 -21.17 -17.05 32.71
N ARG A 206 -20.37 -18.06 33.02
CA ARG A 206 -19.87 -18.32 34.38
C ARG A 206 -18.68 -17.46 34.77
N THR A 207 -18.02 -16.81 33.81
CA THR A 207 -16.82 -15.98 34.08
C THR A 207 -17.14 -14.62 34.69
N GLY A 208 -18.36 -14.12 34.55
CA GLY A 208 -18.74 -12.77 34.95
C GLY A 208 -18.19 -11.64 34.04
N LEU A 209 -17.56 -11.96 32.92
CA LEU A 209 -16.97 -10.97 32.02
C LEU A 209 -18.02 -10.19 31.19
N LEU A 210 -19.24 -10.68 31.08
CA LEU A 210 -20.35 -10.05 30.38
C LEU A 210 -21.20 -9.18 31.33
N ALA A 211 -20.59 -8.19 31.95
CA ALA A 211 -21.36 -7.20 32.71
C ALA A 211 -22.11 -6.24 31.76
N PRO A 212 -23.24 -5.63 32.18
CA PRO A 212 -23.89 -4.58 31.43
C PRO A 212 -22.88 -3.47 31.07
N GLY A 213 -22.77 -3.10 29.77
CA GLY A 213 -21.79 -2.14 29.29
C GLY A 213 -20.45 -2.74 28.84
N SER A 214 -20.23 -4.05 29.01
CA SER A 214 -19.01 -4.71 28.52
C SER A 214 -18.85 -4.58 26.99
N ARG A 215 -17.60 -4.54 26.51
CA ARG A 215 -17.23 -4.41 25.08
C ARG A 215 -17.40 -5.71 24.27
N ALA A 216 -18.20 -6.65 24.70
CA ALA A 216 -18.40 -7.87 23.96
C ALA A 216 -19.15 -7.59 22.67
N SER A 217 -18.59 -8.02 21.54
CA SER A 217 -19.31 -8.08 20.28
C SER A 217 -19.97 -9.45 20.15
N GLN A 218 -21.23 -9.45 19.81
CA GLN A 218 -22.03 -10.64 19.53
C GLN A 218 -22.13 -10.84 18.04
N ARG A 219 -21.77 -12.00 17.55
CA ARG A 219 -21.76 -12.34 16.14
C ARG A 219 -22.69 -13.51 15.87
N LEU A 220 -23.80 -13.23 15.22
CA LEU A 220 -24.72 -14.24 14.73
C LEU A 220 -24.19 -14.82 13.43
N LEU A 221 -23.95 -16.11 13.38
CA LEU A 221 -23.59 -16.84 12.17
C LEU A 221 -24.83 -17.61 11.68
N ILE A 222 -25.08 -17.55 10.37
CA ILE A 222 -26.24 -18.22 9.77
C ILE A 222 -25.76 -19.16 8.66
N LYS A 223 -26.29 -20.37 8.66
CA LYS A 223 -26.15 -21.34 7.59
C LYS A 223 -27.47 -21.47 6.85
N LEU A 224 -27.42 -21.25 5.54
CA LEU A 224 -28.57 -21.41 4.65
C LEU A 224 -28.66 -22.85 4.12
N PRO A 225 -29.83 -23.36 3.76
CA PRO A 225 -29.98 -24.67 3.16
C PRO A 225 -29.31 -24.75 1.80
N GLU A 226 -28.51 -25.80 1.57
CA GLU A 226 -27.72 -26.01 0.33
C GLU A 226 -28.58 -26.29 -0.92
N LYS A 227 -29.77 -26.85 -0.75
CA LYS A 227 -30.67 -27.17 -1.85
C LYS A 227 -32.08 -26.71 -1.54
N VAL A 228 -32.63 -25.84 -2.37
CA VAL A 228 -34.05 -25.55 -2.40
C VAL A 228 -34.70 -26.72 -3.13
N PRO A 229 -35.62 -27.50 -2.51
CA PRO A 229 -36.35 -28.53 -3.22
C PRO A 229 -37.09 -27.94 -4.44
N SER A 230 -36.88 -28.51 -5.61
CA SER A 230 -37.54 -28.07 -6.84
C SER A 230 -39.04 -28.16 -6.66
N GLY A 231 -39.75 -27.04 -6.52
CA GLY A 231 -41.19 -26.97 -6.35
C GLY A 231 -41.70 -26.04 -5.25
N LEU A 232 -40.83 -25.49 -4.42
CA LEU A 232 -41.21 -24.48 -3.43
C LEU A 232 -41.16 -23.08 -4.07
N THR A 233 -42.31 -22.43 -4.18
CA THR A 233 -42.45 -21.04 -4.62
C THR A 233 -42.70 -20.12 -3.42
N GLY A 234 -42.22 -18.89 -3.47
CA GLY A 234 -42.53 -17.88 -2.50
C GLY A 234 -41.55 -17.78 -1.33
N LYS A 235 -42.03 -17.76 -0.09
CA LYS A 235 -41.22 -17.50 1.14
C LYS A 235 -40.03 -18.47 1.37
N ALA A 236 -40.19 -19.74 0.97
CA ALA A 236 -39.12 -20.73 1.13
C ALA A 236 -37.93 -20.53 0.16
N GLN A 237 -38.21 -19.99 -1.04
CA GLN A 237 -37.17 -19.63 -1.99
C GLN A 237 -36.46 -18.35 -1.55
N ALA A 238 -37.19 -17.39 -0.97
CA ALA A 238 -36.62 -16.18 -0.37
C ALA A 238 -35.73 -16.48 0.85
N ALA A 239 -36.09 -17.52 1.65
CA ALA A 239 -35.32 -17.94 2.81
C ALA A 239 -33.95 -18.59 2.44
N ALA A 240 -33.78 -19.08 1.21
CA ALA A 240 -32.52 -19.64 0.71
C ALA A 240 -31.67 -18.61 -0.07
N ASP A 241 -32.23 -17.45 -0.36
CA ASP A 241 -31.49 -16.36 -1.03
C ASP A 241 -30.74 -15.49 -0.01
N PRO A 242 -29.38 -15.45 -0.06
CA PRO A 242 -28.59 -14.62 0.85
C PRO A 242 -28.99 -13.13 0.85
N VAL A 243 -29.42 -12.58 -0.31
CA VAL A 243 -29.81 -11.17 -0.42
C VAL A 243 -31.13 -10.91 0.29
N ALA A 244 -32.11 -11.79 0.11
CA ALA A 244 -33.39 -11.69 0.81
C ALA A 244 -33.22 -11.89 2.32
N MET A 245 -32.40 -12.84 2.72
CA MET A 245 -32.09 -13.13 4.14
C MET A 245 -31.34 -11.97 4.80
N ARG A 246 -30.40 -11.33 4.08
CA ARG A 246 -29.72 -10.14 4.57
C ARG A 246 -30.73 -9.04 4.93
N LYS A 247 -31.69 -8.76 4.05
CA LYS A 247 -32.71 -7.73 4.29
C LYS A 247 -33.58 -8.06 5.51
N GLN A 248 -33.96 -9.33 5.68
CA GLN A 248 -34.70 -9.76 6.86
C GLN A 248 -33.88 -9.61 8.16
N LEU A 249 -32.57 -9.87 8.10
CA LEU A 249 -31.68 -9.65 9.24
C LEU A 249 -31.48 -8.17 9.55
N GLU A 250 -31.36 -7.32 8.55
CA GLU A 250 -31.28 -5.86 8.71
C GLU A 250 -32.58 -5.30 9.32
N GLU A 251 -33.74 -5.89 9.01
CA GLU A 251 -35.05 -5.55 9.62
C GLU A 251 -35.17 -6.09 11.06
N ALA A 252 -34.65 -7.30 11.32
CA ALA A 252 -34.71 -7.92 12.65
C ALA A 252 -33.71 -7.30 13.64
N LEU A 253 -32.52 -6.96 13.14
CA LEU A 253 -31.40 -6.40 13.89
C LEU A 253 -30.94 -5.08 13.21
N PRO A 254 -31.64 -3.95 13.44
CA PRO A 254 -31.33 -2.68 12.75
C PRO A 254 -29.91 -2.16 13.00
N ASP A 255 -29.35 -2.46 14.17
CA ASP A 255 -28.03 -2.02 14.60
C ASP A 255 -26.91 -3.01 14.20
N ALA A 256 -27.26 -4.14 13.55
CA ALA A 256 -26.30 -5.16 13.16
C ALA A 256 -25.53 -4.81 11.89
N GLN A 257 -24.26 -5.18 11.91
CA GLN A 257 -23.46 -5.22 10.69
C GLN A 257 -23.67 -6.55 9.99
N VAL A 258 -24.59 -6.58 9.03
CA VAL A 258 -24.87 -7.80 8.27
C VAL A 258 -23.91 -7.89 7.08
N MET A 259 -23.20 -9.01 6.97
CA MET A 259 -22.27 -9.32 5.88
C MET A 259 -22.65 -10.63 5.22
N ASP A 260 -22.62 -10.67 3.90
CA ASP A 260 -22.77 -11.86 3.05
C ASP A 260 -21.36 -12.41 2.71
N PHE A 261 -21.21 -13.75 2.67
CA PHE A 261 -19.95 -14.39 2.29
C PHE A 261 -19.42 -13.94 0.92
N ARG A 262 -20.28 -13.49 -0.02
CA ARG A 262 -19.90 -12.98 -1.34
C ARG A 262 -19.24 -11.62 -1.29
N GLU A 263 -19.58 -10.79 -0.31
CA GLU A 263 -19.00 -9.44 -0.15
C GLU A 263 -17.62 -9.50 0.50
N GLY A 264 -17.31 -10.61 1.17
CA GLY A 264 -16.08 -10.75 1.95
C GLY A 264 -15.97 -9.70 3.05
N ASN A 265 -14.75 -9.42 3.52
CA ASN A 265 -14.51 -8.28 4.40
C ASN A 265 -14.29 -7.03 3.53
N PRO A 266 -15.24 -6.04 3.49
CA PRO A 266 -15.13 -4.85 2.62
C PRO A 266 -13.85 -4.04 2.87
N ALA A 267 -13.37 -4.00 4.11
CA ALA A 267 -12.12 -3.31 4.45
C ALA A 267 -10.91 -4.02 3.85
N LEU A 268 -10.92 -5.35 3.86
CA LEU A 268 -9.83 -6.17 3.31
C LEU A 268 -9.81 -6.12 1.79
N SER A 269 -10.98 -6.25 1.13
CA SER A 269 -11.09 -6.19 -0.32
C SER A 269 -10.71 -4.81 -0.85
N THR A 270 -11.22 -3.73 -0.26
CA THR A 270 -10.86 -2.35 -0.63
C THR A 270 -9.38 -2.07 -0.39
N GLY A 271 -8.83 -2.57 0.73
CA GLY A 271 -7.40 -2.45 1.04
C GLY A 271 -6.52 -3.16 0.00
N LEU A 272 -6.90 -4.38 -0.41
CA LEU A 272 -6.21 -5.15 -1.46
C LEU A 272 -6.31 -4.47 -2.82
N ASP A 273 -7.49 -3.96 -3.18
CA ASP A 273 -7.71 -3.28 -4.45
C ASP A 273 -6.88 -2.01 -4.56
N ASN A 274 -6.89 -1.18 -3.52
CA ASN A 274 -6.08 0.04 -3.46
C ASN A 274 -4.57 -0.29 -3.51
N SER A 275 -4.14 -1.28 -2.72
CA SER A 275 -2.73 -1.71 -2.72
C SER A 275 -2.31 -2.24 -4.09
N THR A 276 -3.13 -3.10 -4.71
CA THR A 276 -2.87 -3.64 -6.05
C THR A 276 -2.82 -2.55 -7.11
N ALA A 277 -3.71 -1.56 -7.05
CA ALA A 277 -3.72 -0.41 -7.95
C ALA A 277 -2.43 0.39 -7.81
N ILE A 278 -2.03 0.76 -6.59
CA ILE A 278 -0.80 1.52 -6.32
C ILE A 278 0.43 0.74 -6.79
N LEU A 279 0.55 -0.54 -6.43
CA LEU A 279 1.67 -1.39 -6.82
C LEU A 279 1.73 -1.58 -8.33
N SER A 280 0.59 -1.74 -9.01
CA SER A 280 0.51 -1.84 -10.47
C SER A 280 0.97 -0.55 -11.16
N LEU A 281 0.66 0.62 -10.59
CA LEU A 281 1.14 1.91 -11.09
C LEU A 281 2.66 2.06 -10.92
N ILE A 282 3.23 1.60 -9.81
CA ILE A 282 4.69 1.56 -9.60
C ILE A 282 5.34 0.65 -10.65
N CYS A 283 4.76 -0.53 -10.91
CA CYS A 283 5.25 -1.44 -11.95
C CYS A 283 5.14 -0.81 -13.35
N LEU A 284 4.08 -0.03 -13.62
CA LEU A 284 3.94 0.71 -14.88
C LEU A 284 5.05 1.75 -15.04
N VAL A 285 5.43 2.45 -13.98
CA VAL A 285 6.58 3.39 -14.03
C VAL A 285 7.86 2.64 -14.38
N ALA A 286 8.15 1.51 -13.74
CA ALA A 286 9.32 0.70 -14.06
C ALA A 286 9.31 0.20 -15.51
N MET A 287 8.14 -0.18 -16.02
CA MET A 287 7.95 -0.62 -17.40
C MET A 287 8.15 0.52 -18.41
N VAL A 288 7.64 1.73 -18.12
CA VAL A 288 7.86 2.93 -18.95
C VAL A 288 9.34 3.29 -18.98
N LEU A 289 10.04 3.24 -17.84
CA LEU A 289 11.50 3.43 -17.79
C LEU A 289 12.22 2.40 -18.68
N GLY A 290 11.83 1.12 -18.57
CA GLY A 290 12.33 0.07 -19.46
C GLY A 290 12.08 0.39 -20.93
N ALA A 291 10.88 0.84 -21.29
CA ALA A 291 10.50 1.22 -22.66
C ALA A 291 11.28 2.43 -23.19
N ILE A 292 11.59 3.41 -22.35
CA ILE A 292 12.51 4.52 -22.69
C ILE A 292 13.90 3.97 -23.04
N GLY A 293 14.41 3.00 -22.24
CA GLY A 293 15.67 2.31 -22.52
C GLY A 293 15.68 1.59 -23.87
N VAL A 294 14.57 0.92 -24.20
CA VAL A 294 14.36 0.26 -25.51
C VAL A 294 14.36 1.29 -26.65
N ALA A 295 13.63 2.40 -26.48
CA ALA A 295 13.59 3.48 -27.47
C ALA A 295 14.97 4.08 -27.73
N MET A 296 15.76 4.32 -26.68
CA MET A 296 17.14 4.83 -26.79
C MET A 296 18.05 3.82 -27.50
N ALA A 297 17.94 2.53 -27.15
CA ALA A 297 18.71 1.47 -27.81
C ALA A 297 18.35 1.33 -29.30
N MET A 298 17.06 1.44 -29.64
CA MET A 298 16.59 1.40 -31.02
C MET A 298 17.05 2.65 -31.80
N HIS A 299 16.96 3.81 -31.20
CA HIS A 299 17.47 5.05 -31.81
C HIS A 299 18.98 4.96 -32.14
N ALA A 300 19.77 4.47 -31.18
CA ALA A 300 21.19 4.23 -31.39
C ALA A 300 21.51 3.17 -32.46
N HIS A 301 20.70 2.11 -32.53
CA HIS A 301 20.82 1.10 -33.58
C HIS A 301 20.57 1.69 -34.96
N LEU A 302 19.53 2.52 -35.09
CA LEU A 302 19.21 3.23 -36.33
C LEU A 302 20.32 4.19 -36.74
N GLU A 303 20.87 4.98 -35.80
CA GLU A 303 22.00 5.86 -36.07
C GLU A 303 23.24 5.12 -36.60
N GLN A 304 23.56 3.96 -36.04
CA GLN A 304 24.69 3.13 -36.50
C GLN A 304 24.48 2.54 -37.91
N ARG A 305 23.23 2.43 -38.36
CA ARG A 305 22.85 1.89 -39.65
C ARG A 305 22.47 2.95 -40.67
N MET A 306 22.68 4.25 -40.37
CA MET A 306 22.25 5.37 -41.24
C MET A 306 22.83 5.27 -42.65
N ASP A 307 24.11 4.94 -42.80
CA ASP A 307 24.77 4.80 -44.12
C ASP A 307 24.15 3.64 -44.93
N MET A 308 23.95 2.48 -44.27
CA MET A 308 23.27 1.33 -44.87
C MET A 308 21.82 1.67 -45.30
N LEU A 309 21.08 2.40 -44.42
CA LEU A 309 19.71 2.82 -44.73
C LEU A 309 19.68 3.82 -45.89
N ALA A 310 20.65 4.72 -45.98
CA ALA A 310 20.78 5.66 -47.08
C ALA A 310 21.06 4.93 -48.42
N VAL A 311 21.95 3.93 -48.38
CA VAL A 311 22.24 3.07 -49.57
C VAL A 311 20.99 2.27 -49.99
N LEU A 312 20.29 1.62 -49.03
CA LEU A 312 19.06 0.88 -49.34
C LEU A 312 17.98 1.77 -49.97
N LYS A 313 17.81 3.01 -49.45
CA LYS A 313 16.91 4.00 -50.06
C LYS A 313 17.38 4.46 -51.44
N ALA A 314 18.68 4.66 -51.65
CA ALA A 314 19.24 4.99 -52.96
C ALA A 314 19.03 3.89 -54.00
N VAL A 315 19.12 2.60 -53.60
CA VAL A 315 18.84 1.44 -54.43
C VAL A 315 17.31 1.23 -54.67
N GLY A 316 16.47 1.99 -53.92
CA GLY A 316 15.05 2.04 -54.17
C GLY A 316 14.16 1.43 -53.12
N ALA A 317 14.66 1.05 -51.94
CA ALA A 317 13.81 0.62 -50.83
C ALA A 317 12.88 1.76 -50.36
N GLY A 318 11.58 1.40 -50.22
CA GLY A 318 10.60 2.35 -49.74
C GLY A 318 10.76 2.60 -48.22
N SER A 319 10.44 3.82 -47.73
CA SER A 319 10.45 4.10 -46.30
C SER A 319 9.49 3.18 -45.52
N GLY A 320 8.39 2.72 -46.15
CA GLY A 320 7.46 1.79 -45.58
C GLY A 320 8.03 0.36 -45.38
N ASP A 321 8.92 -0.06 -46.28
CA ASP A 321 9.56 -1.40 -46.21
C ASP A 321 10.56 -1.43 -45.05
N LEU A 322 11.34 -0.36 -44.89
CA LEU A 322 12.25 -0.21 -43.76
C LEU A 322 11.51 -0.14 -42.43
N LEU A 323 10.40 0.60 -42.38
CA LEU A 323 9.56 0.69 -41.18
C LEU A 323 9.01 -0.68 -40.78
N ARG A 324 8.57 -1.50 -41.76
CA ARG A 324 8.08 -2.88 -41.49
C ARG A 324 9.16 -3.77 -40.89
N ILE A 325 10.41 -3.70 -41.37
CA ILE A 325 11.53 -4.49 -40.85
C ILE A 325 11.77 -4.13 -39.36
N PHE A 326 11.93 -2.83 -39.04
CA PHE A 326 12.24 -2.42 -37.69
C PHE A 326 11.06 -2.58 -36.74
N LEU A 327 9.82 -2.43 -37.24
CA LEU A 327 8.61 -2.70 -36.44
C LEU A 327 8.53 -4.18 -36.04
N LEU A 328 8.81 -5.10 -36.97
CA LEU A 328 8.85 -6.54 -36.66
C LEU A 328 10.00 -6.89 -35.68
N GLN A 329 11.15 -6.23 -35.81
CA GLN A 329 12.25 -6.39 -34.86
C GLN A 329 11.83 -5.94 -33.44
N THR A 330 11.22 -4.76 -33.32
CA THR A 330 10.73 -4.21 -32.05
C THR A 330 9.68 -5.13 -31.42
N LEU A 331 8.71 -5.60 -32.21
CA LEU A 331 7.70 -6.55 -31.75
C LEU A 331 8.33 -7.89 -31.31
N GLY A 332 9.30 -8.40 -32.07
CA GLY A 332 10.01 -9.63 -31.71
C GLY A 332 10.79 -9.50 -30.40
N LEU A 333 11.51 -8.38 -30.20
CA LEU A 333 12.23 -8.09 -28.97
C LEU A 333 11.28 -7.90 -27.77
N GLY A 334 10.16 -7.17 -27.99
CA GLY A 334 9.11 -7.00 -26.99
C GLY A 334 8.46 -8.32 -26.59
N LEU A 335 8.22 -9.21 -27.56
CA LEU A 335 7.63 -10.53 -27.30
C LEU A 335 8.59 -11.43 -26.51
N VAL A 336 9.86 -11.51 -26.92
CA VAL A 336 10.87 -12.31 -26.21
C VAL A 336 11.09 -11.77 -24.79
N GLY A 337 11.23 -10.43 -24.64
CA GLY A 337 11.34 -9.78 -23.33
C GLY A 337 10.10 -10.01 -22.50
N GLY A 338 8.90 -9.89 -23.10
CA GLY A 338 7.64 -10.14 -22.44
C GLY A 338 7.50 -11.57 -21.92
N LEU A 339 7.86 -12.58 -22.73
CA LEU A 339 7.83 -13.99 -22.34
C LEU A 339 8.81 -14.30 -21.19
N LEU A 340 10.04 -13.79 -21.27
CA LEU A 340 11.01 -13.90 -20.17
C LEU A 340 10.50 -13.18 -18.92
N GLY A 341 9.88 -12.01 -19.08
CA GLY A 341 9.25 -11.27 -18.01
C GLY A 341 8.10 -12.04 -17.36
N VAL A 342 7.24 -12.69 -18.14
CA VAL A 342 6.19 -13.57 -17.63
C VAL A 342 6.78 -14.72 -16.82
N ALA A 343 7.79 -15.41 -17.34
CA ALA A 343 8.44 -16.51 -16.63
C ALA A 343 9.04 -16.05 -15.28
N ALA A 344 9.75 -14.91 -15.29
CA ALA A 344 10.30 -14.31 -14.06
C ALA A 344 9.19 -13.82 -13.12
N GLY A 345 8.10 -13.21 -13.65
CA GLY A 345 6.98 -12.74 -12.87
C GLY A 345 6.20 -13.85 -12.17
N VAL A 346 6.02 -14.99 -12.84
CA VAL A 346 5.44 -16.19 -12.20
C VAL A 346 6.37 -16.71 -11.10
N GLY A 347 7.69 -16.66 -11.31
CA GLY A 347 8.66 -16.98 -10.26
C GLY A 347 8.57 -16.05 -9.05
N VAL A 348 8.42 -14.73 -9.27
CA VAL A 348 8.20 -13.75 -8.20
C VAL A 348 6.88 -14.03 -7.48
N MET A 349 5.78 -14.30 -8.21
CA MET A 349 4.49 -14.66 -7.63
C MET A 349 4.61 -15.90 -6.72
N ALA A 350 5.37 -16.92 -7.14
CA ALA A 350 5.59 -18.13 -6.36
C ALA A 350 6.46 -17.90 -5.10
N ALA A 351 7.36 -16.91 -5.14
CA ALA A 351 8.22 -16.56 -4.01
C ALA A 351 7.52 -15.66 -2.96
N LEU A 352 6.52 -14.86 -3.36
CA LEU A 352 5.82 -13.93 -2.47
C LEU A 352 5.16 -14.59 -1.26
N PRO A 353 4.49 -15.76 -1.36
CA PRO A 353 3.93 -16.44 -0.20
C PRO A 353 4.97 -16.85 0.86
N ALA A 354 6.21 -17.13 0.47
CA ALA A 354 7.28 -17.43 1.42
C ALA A 354 7.63 -16.21 2.29
N VAL A 355 7.47 -15.01 1.75
CA VAL A 355 7.71 -13.73 2.45
C VAL A 355 6.48 -13.34 3.30
N PHE A 356 5.28 -13.57 2.78
CA PHE A 356 4.01 -13.18 3.43
C PHE A 356 3.32 -14.31 4.17
N GLY A 357 3.81 -15.55 4.11
CA GLY A 357 3.11 -16.75 4.60
C GLY A 357 2.76 -16.72 6.10
N LYS A 358 3.52 -15.96 6.90
CA LYS A 358 3.20 -15.74 8.32
C LYS A 358 2.01 -14.81 8.56
N LEU A 359 1.61 -14.03 7.54
CA LEU A 359 0.50 -13.08 7.59
C LEU A 359 -0.79 -13.62 6.98
N LEU A 360 -0.67 -14.61 6.11
CA LEU A 360 -1.79 -15.16 5.39
C LEU A 360 -2.22 -16.46 6.08
N PRO A 361 -3.36 -16.48 6.78
CA PRO A 361 -3.89 -17.68 7.44
C PRO A 361 -4.45 -18.70 6.45
N VAL A 362 -4.33 -18.43 5.16
CA VAL A 362 -4.87 -19.27 4.08
C VAL A 362 -3.71 -19.81 3.24
N HIS A 363 -3.70 -21.11 3.00
CA HIS A 363 -2.78 -21.72 2.06
C HIS A 363 -3.19 -21.29 0.64
N ALA A 364 -2.57 -20.19 0.14
CA ALA A 364 -2.85 -19.68 -1.18
C ALA A 364 -2.52 -20.76 -2.22
N THR A 365 -3.54 -21.33 -2.85
CA THR A 365 -3.37 -22.20 -4.01
C THR A 365 -2.90 -21.33 -5.17
N LEU A 366 -1.65 -21.55 -5.60
CA LEU A 366 -1.07 -20.80 -6.72
C LEU A 366 -1.68 -21.30 -8.03
N GLU A 367 -2.80 -20.71 -8.42
CA GLU A 367 -3.33 -20.92 -9.77
C GLU A 367 -2.60 -20.04 -10.78
N PHE A 368 -2.45 -20.53 -12.01
CA PHE A 368 -1.78 -19.78 -13.07
C PHE A 368 -2.61 -18.53 -13.47
N PRO A 369 -2.07 -17.30 -13.35
CA PRO A 369 -2.82 -16.06 -13.48
C PRO A 369 -2.94 -15.61 -14.95
N TRP A 370 -3.74 -16.28 -15.79
CA TRP A 370 -3.88 -16.01 -17.21
C TRP A 370 -4.20 -14.54 -17.52
N ARG A 371 -5.06 -13.89 -16.75
CA ARG A 371 -5.42 -12.49 -16.96
C ARG A 371 -4.24 -11.56 -16.70
N SER A 372 -3.51 -11.79 -15.64
CA SER A 372 -2.32 -10.99 -15.27
C SER A 372 -1.19 -11.21 -16.28
N VAL A 373 -1.01 -12.44 -16.78
CA VAL A 373 -0.05 -12.77 -17.84
C VAL A 373 -0.41 -12.06 -19.14
N ALA A 374 -1.67 -12.13 -19.59
CA ALA A 374 -2.14 -11.45 -20.79
C ALA A 374 -2.02 -9.92 -20.68
N ALA A 375 -2.40 -9.36 -19.52
CA ALA A 375 -2.25 -7.93 -19.24
C ALA A 375 -0.79 -7.50 -19.25
N GLY A 376 0.10 -8.24 -18.57
CA GLY A 376 1.53 -7.93 -18.51
C GLY A 376 2.20 -8.01 -19.89
N LEU A 377 1.91 -9.05 -20.66
CA LEU A 377 2.46 -9.24 -22.00
C LEU A 377 1.91 -8.19 -22.97
N GLY A 378 0.60 -7.91 -22.91
CA GLY A 378 -0.05 -6.89 -23.73
C GLY A 378 0.45 -5.50 -23.44
N THR A 379 0.55 -5.11 -22.16
CA THR A 379 1.07 -3.79 -21.77
C THR A 379 2.56 -3.66 -22.08
N GLY A 380 3.38 -4.71 -21.85
CA GLY A 380 4.80 -4.72 -22.21
C GLY A 380 5.04 -4.55 -23.70
N LEU A 381 4.29 -5.24 -24.53
CA LEU A 381 4.37 -5.14 -25.99
C LEU A 381 3.91 -3.76 -26.47
N LEU A 382 2.77 -3.28 -25.94
CA LEU A 382 2.19 -1.98 -26.30
C LEU A 382 3.11 -0.81 -25.93
N THR A 383 3.66 -0.80 -24.70
CA THR A 383 4.61 0.23 -24.28
C THR A 383 5.90 0.19 -25.09
N THR A 384 6.45 -0.98 -25.36
CA THR A 384 7.63 -1.13 -26.22
C THR A 384 7.37 -0.55 -27.61
N LEU A 385 6.24 -0.87 -28.21
CA LEU A 385 5.85 -0.36 -29.51
C LEU A 385 5.68 1.17 -29.51
N LEU A 386 4.93 1.69 -28.52
CA LEU A 386 4.64 3.13 -28.41
C LEU A 386 5.91 3.96 -28.26
N PHE A 387 6.85 3.54 -27.42
CA PHE A 387 8.09 4.27 -27.19
C PHE A 387 9.11 4.13 -28.34
N CYS A 388 9.08 3.02 -29.09
CA CYS A 388 9.91 2.85 -30.29
C CYS A 388 9.34 3.57 -31.52
N LEU A 389 8.06 3.91 -31.54
CA LEU A 389 7.41 4.53 -32.70
C LEU A 389 8.05 5.87 -33.12
N PRO A 390 8.38 6.83 -32.20
CA PRO A 390 9.04 8.07 -32.59
C PRO A 390 10.37 7.86 -33.33
N PRO A 391 11.36 7.10 -32.81
CA PRO A 391 12.63 6.89 -33.52
C PRO A 391 12.45 6.10 -34.83
N LEU A 392 11.48 5.18 -34.89
CA LEU A 392 11.20 4.44 -36.11
C LEU A 392 10.66 5.35 -37.24
N LEU A 393 9.86 6.34 -36.90
CA LEU A 393 9.33 7.29 -37.89
C LEU A 393 10.37 8.27 -38.44
N ASP A 394 11.44 8.51 -37.68
CA ASP A 394 12.57 9.33 -38.15
C ASP A 394 13.27 8.70 -39.38
N VAL A 395 13.18 7.39 -39.58
CA VAL A 395 13.64 6.68 -40.78
C VAL A 395 13.00 7.24 -42.05
N ARG A 396 11.74 7.76 -41.98
CA ARG A 396 11.08 8.39 -43.14
C ARG A 396 11.83 9.64 -43.63
N ASN A 397 12.42 10.38 -42.70
CA ASN A 397 13.03 11.67 -42.96
C ASN A 397 14.49 11.59 -43.45
N ILE A 398 15.07 10.37 -43.54
CA ILE A 398 16.44 10.16 -44.04
C ILE A 398 16.50 10.53 -45.51
N ARG A 399 17.30 11.55 -45.85
CA ARG A 399 17.60 11.97 -47.21
C ARG A 399 18.94 11.33 -47.64
N PRO A 400 18.95 10.37 -48.62
CA PRO A 400 20.18 9.63 -48.96
C PRO A 400 21.32 10.50 -49.42
N VAL A 401 21.05 11.58 -50.15
CA VAL A 401 22.07 12.50 -50.70
C VAL A 401 22.82 13.25 -49.57
N LEU A 402 22.12 13.65 -48.53
CA LEU A 402 22.75 14.37 -47.41
C LEU A 402 23.63 13.46 -46.55
N VAL A 403 23.17 12.19 -46.33
CA VAL A 403 23.92 11.20 -45.56
C VAL A 403 25.18 10.78 -46.31
N LEU A 404 25.07 10.44 -47.60
CA LEU A 404 26.21 10.00 -48.43
C LEU A 404 27.25 11.12 -48.69
N ARG A 405 26.81 12.39 -48.75
CA ARG A 405 27.72 13.53 -48.88
C ARG A 405 28.27 14.07 -47.54
N ARG A 406 27.85 13.51 -46.40
CA ARG A 406 28.19 13.99 -45.06
C ARG A 406 27.97 15.50 -44.88
N LEU A 407 26.99 16.09 -45.61
CA LEU A 407 26.62 17.51 -45.52
C LEU A 407 25.85 17.76 -44.24
N VAL A 408 26.29 18.71 -43.44
CA VAL A 408 25.57 19.18 -42.27
C VAL A 408 24.48 20.16 -42.75
N GLU A 409 23.22 19.86 -42.54
CA GLU A 409 22.13 20.82 -42.76
C GLU A 409 22.27 21.98 -41.75
N GLN A 410 22.68 23.14 -42.22
CA GLN A 410 22.54 24.41 -41.49
C GLN A 410 21.04 24.74 -41.53
N GLY A 411 20.36 24.51 -40.42
CA GLY A 411 18.95 24.87 -40.32
C GLY A 411 18.77 26.38 -40.27
N PRO A 412 17.65 26.94 -40.73
CA PRO A 412 17.36 28.36 -40.70
C PRO A 412 17.52 28.93 -39.30
N GLU A 413 18.35 29.92 -39.11
CA GLU A 413 18.55 30.65 -37.85
C GLU A 413 17.46 31.73 -37.74
N GLY A 414 16.78 31.81 -36.57
CA GLY A 414 15.78 32.83 -36.30
C GLY A 414 14.43 32.22 -35.79
N ILE A 415 13.58 33.12 -35.25
CA ILE A 415 12.27 32.73 -34.65
C ILE A 415 11.36 32.05 -35.71
N GLY A 416 11.37 32.48 -36.96
CA GLY A 416 10.63 31.85 -38.06
C GLY A 416 11.10 30.42 -38.36
N GLY A 417 12.42 30.18 -38.30
CA GLY A 417 13.01 28.86 -38.44
C GLY A 417 12.65 27.90 -37.31
N TRP A 418 12.48 28.41 -36.07
CA TRP A 418 12.00 27.66 -34.92
C TRP A 418 10.54 27.19 -35.13
N PHE A 419 9.64 28.11 -35.58
CA PHE A 419 8.25 27.75 -35.90
C PHE A 419 8.14 26.76 -37.05
N ALA A 420 8.96 26.89 -38.09
CA ALA A 420 8.99 25.96 -39.24
C ALA A 420 9.45 24.54 -38.78
N LYS A 421 10.48 24.47 -37.92
CA LYS A 421 10.91 23.21 -37.30
C LYS A 421 9.85 22.61 -36.38
N TRP A 422 9.15 23.45 -35.59
CA TRP A 422 8.06 23.05 -34.74
C TRP A 422 6.89 22.50 -35.57
N TRP A 423 6.50 23.16 -36.62
CA TRP A 423 5.44 22.71 -37.54
C TRP A 423 5.82 21.42 -38.30
N ALA A 424 7.06 21.26 -38.69
CA ALA A 424 7.57 20.04 -39.31
C ALA A 424 7.55 18.84 -38.34
N ARG A 425 7.59 19.09 -37.02
CA ARG A 425 7.52 18.07 -35.97
C ARG A 425 6.09 17.73 -35.47
N ARG A 426 5.05 18.31 -36.08
CA ARG A 426 3.63 18.06 -35.72
C ARG A 426 3.28 16.59 -35.63
N LEU A 427 3.83 15.74 -36.51
CA LEU A 427 3.62 14.30 -36.47
C LEU A 427 4.24 13.67 -35.22
N GLN A 428 5.45 14.07 -34.84
CA GLN A 428 6.10 13.61 -33.61
C GLN A 428 5.34 14.07 -32.36
N MET A 429 4.83 15.31 -32.35
CA MET A 429 3.98 15.80 -31.28
C MET A 429 2.67 15.01 -31.19
N GLY A 430 2.01 14.73 -32.31
CA GLY A 430 0.81 13.88 -32.32
C GLY A 430 1.07 12.49 -31.77
N ILE A 431 2.23 11.90 -32.07
CA ILE A 431 2.65 10.60 -31.55
C ILE A 431 2.94 10.69 -30.05
N SER A 432 3.60 11.76 -29.58
CA SER A 432 3.83 11.94 -28.14
C SER A 432 2.52 12.05 -27.37
N VAL A 433 1.52 12.76 -27.90
CA VAL A 433 0.17 12.83 -27.33
C VAL A 433 -0.49 11.46 -27.36
N LEU A 434 -0.35 10.68 -28.44
CA LEU A 434 -0.85 9.30 -28.53
C LEU A 434 -0.21 8.39 -27.47
N VAL A 435 1.10 8.49 -27.28
CA VAL A 435 1.85 7.75 -26.24
C VAL A 435 1.31 8.08 -24.86
N LEU A 436 1.10 9.37 -24.56
CA LEU A 436 0.55 9.83 -23.29
C LEU A 436 -0.90 9.35 -23.08
N ALA A 437 -1.74 9.45 -24.10
CA ALA A 437 -3.12 8.96 -24.04
C ALA A 437 -3.17 7.45 -23.84
N ALA A 438 -2.30 6.70 -24.52
CA ALA A 438 -2.19 5.25 -24.35
C ALA A 438 -1.67 4.87 -22.95
N LEU A 439 -0.70 5.60 -22.40
CA LEU A 439 -0.25 5.41 -21.01
C LEU A 439 -1.39 5.67 -20.02
N GLY A 440 -2.18 6.73 -20.24
CA GLY A 440 -3.38 7.00 -19.44
C GLY A 440 -4.41 5.87 -19.51
N GLY A 441 -4.64 5.33 -20.71
CA GLY A 441 -5.52 4.17 -20.92
C GLY A 441 -5.00 2.89 -20.24
N ILE A 442 -3.69 2.63 -20.31
CA ILE A 442 -3.06 1.52 -19.60
C ILE A 442 -3.19 1.71 -18.08
N ALA A 443 -2.90 2.91 -17.57
CA ALA A 443 -3.01 3.21 -16.14
C ALA A 443 -4.46 3.08 -15.64
N TRP A 444 -5.44 3.49 -16.45
CA TRP A 444 -6.85 3.26 -16.18
C TRP A 444 -7.18 1.77 -16.09
N ALA A 445 -6.79 0.99 -17.08
CA ALA A 445 -7.01 -0.46 -17.10
C ALA A 445 -6.30 -1.21 -15.96
N LEU A 446 -5.20 -0.66 -15.45
CA LEU A 446 -4.44 -1.22 -14.32
C LEU A 446 -4.98 -0.82 -12.95
N SER A 447 -5.62 0.35 -12.83
CA SER A 447 -6.13 0.88 -11.55
C SER A 447 -7.63 0.66 -11.35
N ASP A 448 -8.34 0.11 -12.35
CA ASP A 448 -9.80 -0.05 -12.39
C ASP A 448 -10.60 1.25 -12.10
N SER A 449 -9.90 2.41 -12.16
CA SER A 449 -10.48 3.74 -11.90
C SER A 449 -10.01 4.75 -12.93
N ALA A 450 -10.95 5.31 -13.70
CA ALA A 450 -10.66 6.35 -14.69
C ALA A 450 -10.03 7.59 -14.06
N LYS A 451 -10.47 7.99 -12.86
CA LYS A 451 -9.90 9.14 -12.14
C LYS A 451 -8.43 8.89 -11.75
N VAL A 452 -8.14 7.73 -11.17
CA VAL A 452 -6.76 7.37 -10.76
C VAL A 452 -5.85 7.27 -11.98
N GLY A 453 -6.31 6.61 -13.07
CA GLY A 453 -5.53 6.45 -14.29
C GLY A 453 -5.20 7.79 -14.98
N THR A 454 -6.18 8.68 -15.11
CA THR A 454 -5.96 10.00 -15.72
C THR A 454 -5.05 10.89 -14.87
N TRP A 455 -5.27 10.97 -13.55
CA TRP A 455 -4.40 11.72 -12.64
C TRP A 455 -2.97 11.17 -12.65
N PHE A 456 -2.81 9.85 -12.65
CA PHE A 456 -1.48 9.23 -12.76
C PHE A 456 -0.77 9.62 -14.05
N ALA A 457 -1.44 9.52 -15.20
CA ALA A 457 -0.84 9.87 -16.49
C ALA A 457 -0.42 11.34 -16.54
N VAL A 458 -1.26 12.25 -16.03
CA VAL A 458 -0.96 13.69 -15.97
C VAL A 458 0.21 13.97 -15.03
N LEU A 459 0.16 13.45 -13.79
CA LEU A 459 1.22 13.66 -12.79
C LEU A 459 2.55 13.04 -13.23
N PHE A 460 2.51 11.83 -13.79
CA PHE A 460 3.70 11.15 -14.32
C PHE A 460 4.34 11.96 -15.46
N THR A 461 3.51 12.48 -16.38
CA THR A 461 3.97 13.32 -17.49
C THR A 461 4.60 14.61 -16.98
N ILE A 462 3.93 15.28 -16.04
CA ILE A 462 4.47 16.49 -15.39
C ILE A 462 5.78 16.17 -14.68
N ALA A 463 5.84 15.08 -13.91
CA ALA A 463 7.06 14.67 -13.22
C ALA A 463 8.21 14.42 -14.19
N LEU A 464 7.97 13.70 -15.30
CA LEU A 464 8.97 13.40 -16.31
C LEU A 464 9.44 14.69 -17.01
N LEU A 465 8.53 15.60 -17.37
CA LEU A 465 8.86 16.90 -17.97
C LEU A 465 9.66 17.77 -17.00
N VAL A 466 9.24 17.87 -15.76
CA VAL A 466 9.96 18.64 -14.74
C VAL A 466 11.36 18.05 -14.51
N LEU A 467 11.48 16.74 -14.39
CA LEU A 467 12.79 16.07 -14.25
C LEU A 467 13.69 16.32 -15.47
N LEU A 468 13.13 16.30 -16.69
CA LEU A 468 13.86 16.59 -17.90
C LEU A 468 14.31 18.06 -17.95
N VAL A 469 13.43 18.98 -17.57
CA VAL A 469 13.77 20.42 -17.47
C VAL A 469 14.84 20.64 -16.41
N LEU A 470 14.70 20.05 -15.22
CA LEU A 470 15.70 20.15 -14.15
C LEU A 470 17.04 19.54 -14.57
N ALA A 471 17.03 18.40 -15.28
CA ALA A 471 18.23 17.78 -15.82
C ALA A 471 18.91 18.69 -16.85
N THR A 472 18.15 19.32 -17.76
CA THR A 472 18.70 20.26 -18.75
C THR A 472 19.24 21.55 -18.10
N VAL A 473 18.51 22.08 -17.11
CA VAL A 473 18.95 23.22 -16.30
C VAL A 473 20.23 22.90 -15.52
N ALA A 474 20.31 21.71 -14.91
CA ALA A 474 21.52 21.29 -14.19
C ALA A 474 22.75 21.17 -15.11
N LEU A 475 22.56 20.60 -16.33
CA LEU A 475 23.66 20.58 -17.33
C LEU A 475 24.03 21.96 -17.84
N TRP A 476 23.05 22.85 -18.03
CA TRP A 476 23.27 24.22 -18.42
C TRP A 476 23.99 25.01 -17.31
N SER A 477 23.56 24.89 -16.07
CA SER A 477 24.21 25.51 -14.91
C SER A 477 25.63 24.99 -14.71
N LEU A 478 25.88 23.68 -14.90
CA LEU A 478 27.23 23.11 -14.88
C LEU A 478 28.13 23.74 -15.96
N ARG A 479 27.59 23.91 -17.18
CA ARG A 479 28.31 24.57 -18.28
C ARG A 479 28.65 26.03 -17.94
N LEU A 480 27.72 26.78 -17.36
CA LEU A 480 27.87 28.18 -17.00
C LEU A 480 28.88 28.34 -15.84
N LEU A 481 28.79 27.49 -14.82
CA LEU A 481 29.71 27.44 -13.70
C LEU A 481 31.15 27.19 -14.15
N LEU A 482 31.35 26.20 -15.04
CA LEU A 482 32.67 25.87 -15.60
C LEU A 482 33.22 26.97 -16.52
N GLY A 483 32.35 27.75 -17.15
CA GLY A 483 32.74 28.93 -17.96
C GLY A 483 33.13 30.12 -17.11
N TRP A 484 32.47 30.32 -15.97
CA TRP A 484 32.70 31.46 -15.07
C TRP A 484 33.88 31.24 -14.12
N VAL A 485 34.03 30.03 -13.62
CA VAL A 485 35.15 29.69 -12.74
C VAL A 485 36.35 29.28 -13.59
N ARG A 486 37.34 30.17 -13.77
CA ARG A 486 38.59 29.90 -14.44
C ARG A 486 39.52 28.99 -13.60
N LEU A 487 38.95 27.82 -13.13
CA LEU A 487 39.73 26.83 -12.42
C LEU A 487 40.73 26.13 -13.36
N ARG A 488 41.99 26.05 -12.96
CA ARG A 488 42.99 25.19 -13.59
C ARG A 488 42.69 23.73 -13.25
N LEU A 489 41.59 23.22 -13.82
CA LEU A 489 41.22 21.85 -13.61
C LEU A 489 42.19 20.88 -14.32
N PRO A 490 42.57 19.74 -13.69
CA PRO A 490 43.30 18.68 -14.37
C PRO A 490 42.58 18.22 -15.64
N SER A 491 43.34 17.84 -16.69
CA SER A 491 42.79 17.51 -18.00
C SER A 491 41.68 16.45 -17.97
N PHE A 492 41.78 15.45 -17.08
CA PHE A 492 40.79 14.38 -16.95
C PHE A 492 39.44 14.91 -16.39
N LEU A 493 39.44 15.86 -15.47
CA LEU A 493 38.24 16.50 -14.94
C LEU A 493 37.56 17.36 -16.01
N ARG A 494 38.36 18.19 -16.70
CA ARG A 494 37.85 19.08 -17.75
C ARG A 494 37.20 18.31 -18.91
N HIS A 495 37.83 17.22 -19.37
CA HIS A 495 37.27 16.37 -20.43
C HIS A 495 36.05 15.58 -19.96
N GLY A 496 36.05 15.02 -18.75
CA GLY A 496 34.93 14.26 -18.21
C GLY A 496 33.68 15.13 -18.05
N LEU A 497 33.84 16.37 -17.55
CA LEU A 497 32.74 17.33 -17.41
C LEU A 497 32.24 17.83 -18.75
N ALA A 498 33.15 18.14 -19.71
CA ALA A 498 32.80 18.61 -21.04
C ALA A 498 31.93 17.63 -21.83
N ASN A 499 32.12 16.33 -21.62
CA ASN A 499 31.34 15.29 -22.28
C ASN A 499 29.86 15.34 -21.91
N LEU A 500 29.50 15.74 -20.67
CA LEU A 500 28.12 15.79 -20.20
C LEU A 500 27.23 16.77 -20.96
N TYR A 501 27.73 17.94 -21.32
CA TYR A 501 26.97 19.00 -22.00
C TYR A 501 27.25 19.11 -23.50
N ARG A 502 27.96 18.14 -24.09
CA ARG A 502 28.28 18.14 -25.53
C ARG A 502 26.99 17.94 -26.34
N PRO A 503 26.78 18.71 -27.42
CA PRO A 503 25.62 18.54 -28.29
C PRO A 503 25.54 17.13 -28.86
N GLY A 504 24.33 16.52 -28.84
CA GLY A 504 24.09 15.12 -29.27
C GLY A 504 24.33 14.08 -28.18
N ASN A 505 24.63 14.46 -26.93
CA ASN A 505 24.66 13.51 -25.80
C ASN A 505 23.26 13.40 -25.15
N GLN A 506 22.84 12.19 -24.81
CA GLN A 506 21.55 11.91 -24.19
C GLN A 506 21.59 12.03 -22.65
N SER A 507 22.59 12.76 -22.10
CA SER A 507 22.81 12.88 -20.66
C SER A 507 21.57 13.36 -19.89
N ALA A 508 20.79 14.29 -20.45
CA ALA A 508 19.56 14.80 -19.81
C ALA A 508 18.49 13.69 -19.65
N ALA A 509 18.30 12.86 -20.67
CA ALA A 509 17.33 11.76 -20.61
C ALA A 509 17.78 10.68 -19.61
N VAL A 510 19.07 10.36 -19.58
CA VAL A 510 19.65 9.42 -18.58
C VAL A 510 19.51 9.97 -17.17
N MET A 511 19.78 11.27 -16.98
CA MET A 511 19.62 11.94 -15.68
C MET A 511 18.16 11.93 -15.23
N ALA A 512 17.20 12.23 -16.11
CA ALA A 512 15.79 12.19 -15.79
C ALA A 512 15.32 10.79 -15.39
N ALA A 513 15.77 9.75 -16.11
CA ALA A 513 15.40 8.38 -15.83
C ALA A 513 15.99 7.85 -14.51
N LEU A 514 17.28 8.09 -14.25
CA LEU A 514 17.92 7.76 -12.97
C LEU A 514 17.31 8.58 -11.83
N GLY A 515 17.08 9.88 -12.05
CA GLY A 515 16.45 10.77 -11.08
C GLY A 515 15.05 10.33 -10.69
N LEU A 516 14.26 9.83 -11.65
CA LEU A 516 12.93 9.28 -11.38
C LEU A 516 12.99 8.03 -10.49
N GLY A 517 13.94 7.12 -10.75
CA GLY A 517 14.17 5.95 -9.91
C GLY A 517 14.55 6.32 -8.48
N VAL A 518 15.48 7.25 -8.32
CA VAL A 518 15.91 7.76 -7.00
C VAL A 518 14.76 8.48 -6.29
N MET A 519 14.01 9.33 -7.01
CA MET A 519 12.83 10.03 -6.48
C MET A 519 11.82 9.06 -5.87
N LEU A 520 11.47 7.99 -6.59
CA LEU A 520 10.47 7.02 -6.11
C LEU A 520 10.92 6.32 -4.84
N ILE A 521 12.16 5.82 -4.80
CA ILE A 521 12.67 5.09 -3.63
C ILE A 521 12.80 5.99 -2.43
N LEU A 522 13.38 7.16 -2.63
CA LEU A 522 13.58 8.10 -1.54
C LEU A 522 12.26 8.66 -1.01
N ALA A 523 11.30 8.98 -1.89
CA ALA A 523 9.98 9.45 -1.47
C ALA A 523 9.24 8.42 -0.61
N VAL A 524 9.28 7.14 -1.00
CA VAL A 524 8.69 6.05 -0.20
C VAL A 524 9.38 5.91 1.15
N TYR A 525 10.71 5.95 1.16
CA TYR A 525 11.48 5.88 2.41
C TYR A 525 11.16 7.06 3.35
N LEU A 526 11.16 8.29 2.82
CA LEU A 526 10.86 9.50 3.60
C LEU A 526 9.44 9.48 4.16
N MET A 527 8.46 9.03 3.36
CA MET A 527 7.08 8.90 3.81
C MET A 527 6.95 7.87 4.94
N GLN A 528 7.62 6.71 4.81
CA GLN A 528 7.67 5.71 5.87
C GLN A 528 8.32 6.26 7.15
N ALA A 529 9.48 6.90 7.02
CA ALA A 529 10.21 7.46 8.16
C ALA A 529 9.38 8.54 8.88
N ALA A 530 8.67 9.39 8.12
CA ALA A 530 7.79 10.42 8.68
C ALA A 530 6.60 9.81 9.43
N LEU A 531 5.92 8.81 8.83
CA LEU A 531 4.79 8.12 9.48
C LEU A 531 5.22 7.40 10.76
N LEU A 532 6.35 6.69 10.73
CA LEU A 532 6.87 6.00 11.92
C LEU A 532 7.30 6.98 13.00
N ARG A 533 7.83 8.15 12.62
CA ARG A 533 8.18 9.23 13.56
C ARG A 533 6.93 9.83 14.18
N ASP A 534 5.93 10.17 13.37
CA ASP A 534 4.66 10.73 13.84
C ASP A 534 3.97 9.78 14.83
N LEU A 535 3.96 8.47 14.52
CA LEU A 535 3.48 7.44 15.46
C LEU A 535 4.28 7.41 16.76
N ARG A 536 5.60 7.56 16.70
CA ARG A 536 6.47 7.57 17.90
C ARG A 536 6.37 8.88 18.67
N GLU A 537 6.19 10.01 18.00
CA GLU A 537 6.00 11.32 18.63
C GLU A 537 4.62 11.42 19.28
N THR A 538 3.62 10.80 18.68
CA THR A 538 2.29 10.62 19.28
C THR A 538 2.34 9.72 20.52
N ALA A 539 3.33 8.83 20.61
CA ALA A 539 3.65 8.04 21.81
C ALA A 539 4.66 8.77 22.75
N SER A 540 4.54 10.10 22.90
CA SER A 540 5.41 10.94 23.73
C SER A 540 5.52 10.41 25.18
N PRO A 541 6.65 10.59 25.88
CA PRO A 541 6.80 10.19 27.30
C PRO A 541 5.80 10.82 28.27
N LYS A 542 5.03 11.80 27.81
CA LYS A 542 3.93 12.44 28.56
C LYS A 542 2.55 11.85 28.26
N LEU A 543 2.44 10.92 27.31
CA LEU A 543 1.17 10.27 27.00
C LEU A 543 0.99 9.00 27.84
N PRO A 544 -0.24 8.63 28.18
CA PRO A 544 -0.51 7.33 28.77
C PRO A 544 0.05 6.22 27.89
N ASN A 545 0.91 5.38 28.44
CA ASN A 545 1.41 4.18 27.76
C ASN A 545 0.61 2.93 28.13
N ILE A 546 -0.24 3.04 29.13
CA ILE A 546 -1.18 2.03 29.58
C ILE A 546 -2.59 2.59 29.50
N PHE A 547 -3.47 1.84 28.86
CA PHE A 547 -4.89 2.11 28.83
C PHE A 547 -5.66 1.01 29.54
N LEU A 548 -6.56 1.42 30.42
CA LEU A 548 -7.48 0.57 31.14
C LEU A 548 -8.86 0.70 30.53
N ILE A 549 -9.52 -0.41 30.33
CA ILE A 549 -10.89 -0.45 29.79
C ILE A 549 -11.76 -1.38 30.62
N ASP A 550 -13.06 -1.14 30.54
CA ASP A 550 -14.08 -1.90 31.27
C ASP A 550 -13.99 -1.79 32.80
N ILE A 551 -13.58 -0.63 33.32
CA ILE A 551 -13.64 -0.33 34.75
C ILE A 551 -15.11 -0.07 35.12
N THR A 552 -15.64 -0.84 36.05
CA THR A 552 -17.00 -0.63 36.55
C THR A 552 -17.07 0.54 37.54
N PRO A 553 -18.24 1.20 37.71
CA PRO A 553 -18.36 2.32 38.64
C PRO A 553 -17.92 1.98 40.08
N ASP A 554 -18.14 0.75 40.52
CA ASP A 554 -17.77 0.28 41.88
C ASP A 554 -16.25 0.12 42.05
N GLU A 555 -15.53 -0.13 40.94
CA GLU A 555 -14.08 -0.31 40.93
C GLU A 555 -13.29 1.01 40.82
N VAL A 556 -13.93 2.10 40.37
CA VAL A 556 -13.28 3.40 40.08
C VAL A 556 -12.44 3.92 41.24
N ALA A 557 -13.03 3.93 42.46
CA ALA A 557 -12.36 4.43 43.62
C ALA A 557 -11.14 3.57 44.01
N GLY A 558 -11.30 2.26 43.96
CA GLY A 558 -10.23 1.30 44.27
C GLY A 558 -9.10 1.31 43.25
N VAL A 559 -9.41 1.45 41.96
CA VAL A 559 -8.42 1.55 40.90
C VAL A 559 -7.62 2.85 41.03
N LYS A 560 -8.29 3.96 41.35
CA LYS A 560 -7.61 5.23 41.59
C LYS A 560 -6.62 5.15 42.76
N ASP A 561 -7.03 4.57 43.88
CA ASP A 561 -6.17 4.33 45.05
C ASP A 561 -5.01 3.36 44.70
N PHE A 562 -5.28 2.30 43.95
CA PHE A 562 -4.26 1.37 43.51
C PHE A 562 -3.14 2.06 42.73
N PHE A 563 -3.47 2.90 41.72
CA PHE A 563 -2.48 3.60 40.90
C PHE A 563 -1.72 4.69 41.67
N GLN A 564 -2.29 5.29 42.70
CA GLN A 564 -1.58 6.26 43.57
C GLN A 564 -0.42 5.62 44.36
N HIS A 565 -0.52 4.33 44.67
CA HIS A 565 0.46 3.60 45.47
C HIS A 565 1.42 2.73 44.63
N GLN A 566 1.28 2.72 43.29
CA GLN A 566 2.15 1.89 42.42
C GLN A 566 3.50 2.59 42.15
N PRO A 567 4.63 1.85 42.27
CA PRO A 567 5.93 2.37 41.86
C PRO A 567 6.04 2.60 40.34
N GLY A 568 6.68 3.66 39.93
CA GLY A 568 6.95 3.98 38.52
C GLY A 568 5.81 4.70 37.79
N VAL A 569 4.73 5.05 38.49
CA VAL A 569 3.66 5.89 37.91
C VAL A 569 4.18 7.34 37.90
N SER A 570 4.36 7.86 36.68
CA SER A 570 4.87 9.24 36.50
C SER A 570 3.74 10.27 36.27
N GLN A 571 2.56 9.81 35.90
CA GLN A 571 1.38 10.64 35.73
C GLN A 571 0.19 9.99 36.43
N ALA A 572 -0.57 10.80 37.18
CA ALA A 572 -1.80 10.35 37.82
C ALA A 572 -2.75 9.67 36.81
N LEU A 573 -3.45 8.64 37.30
CA LEU A 573 -4.44 7.95 36.48
C LEU A 573 -5.55 8.93 36.05
N ASP A 574 -5.64 9.15 34.75
CA ASP A 574 -6.73 9.91 34.13
C ASP A 574 -7.90 8.96 33.87
N LEU A 575 -9.06 9.26 34.45
CA LEU A 575 -10.26 8.43 34.35
C LEU A 575 -11.36 9.19 33.60
N MET A 576 -11.91 8.57 32.58
CA MET A 576 -12.94 9.14 31.75
C MET A 576 -14.18 8.22 31.74
N PRO A 577 -15.38 8.75 32.10
CA PRO A 577 -16.61 8.00 31.98
C PRO A 577 -17.02 7.88 30.51
N VAL A 578 -17.55 6.74 30.12
CA VAL A 578 -18.05 6.49 28.76
C VAL A 578 -19.44 5.87 28.81
N VAL A 579 -20.31 6.46 28.03
CA VAL A 579 -21.70 6.01 27.83
C VAL A 579 -21.92 5.75 26.35
N THR A 580 -22.67 4.72 26.01
CA THR A 580 -23.10 4.46 24.64
C THR A 580 -24.45 5.12 24.38
N VAL A 581 -24.53 5.90 23.32
CA VAL A 581 -25.75 6.58 22.87
C VAL A 581 -26.01 6.30 21.39
N ARG A 582 -27.25 6.49 20.94
CA ARG A 582 -27.64 6.38 19.55
C ARG A 582 -28.05 7.75 19.00
N PHE A 583 -27.39 8.22 17.96
CA PHE A 583 -27.86 9.38 17.22
C PHE A 583 -29.06 8.99 16.36
N VAL A 584 -30.11 9.82 16.32
CA VAL A 584 -31.34 9.57 15.60
C VAL A 584 -31.43 10.46 14.36
N SER A 585 -31.14 11.74 14.52
CA SER A 585 -31.14 12.72 13.44
C SER A 585 -30.00 13.74 13.59
N LEU A 586 -29.50 14.25 12.46
CA LEU A 586 -28.55 15.35 12.39
C LEU A 586 -29.13 16.49 11.52
N ASN A 587 -29.21 17.71 12.06
CA ASN A 587 -29.78 18.86 11.39
C ASN A 587 -31.22 18.59 10.84
N GLY A 588 -32.01 17.82 11.59
CA GLY A 588 -33.40 17.46 11.20
C GLY A 588 -33.49 16.38 10.12
N LYS A 589 -32.36 15.79 9.70
CA LYS A 589 -32.36 14.68 8.75
C LYS A 589 -32.11 13.37 9.51
N PRO A 590 -33.02 12.38 9.40
CA PRO A 590 -32.78 11.04 9.96
C PRO A 590 -31.52 10.42 9.41
N LEU A 591 -30.83 9.59 10.22
CA LEU A 591 -29.57 8.93 9.81
C LEU A 591 -29.72 8.11 8.53
N ASP A 592 -30.92 7.57 8.26
CA ASP A 592 -31.24 6.79 7.04
C ASP A 592 -31.09 7.58 5.74
N GLN A 593 -31.25 8.90 5.82
CA GLN A 593 -31.19 9.81 4.68
C GLN A 593 -29.80 10.45 4.49
N LEU A 594 -28.88 10.23 5.43
CA LEU A 594 -27.50 10.70 5.35
C LEU A 594 -26.70 9.79 4.41
N LYS A 595 -26.59 10.19 3.15
CA LYS A 595 -25.77 9.52 2.12
C LYS A 595 -24.29 9.86 2.21
N ASP A 596 -23.78 10.22 3.37
CA ASP A 596 -22.39 10.65 3.50
C ASP A 596 -21.44 9.44 3.53
N GLN A 597 -20.67 9.27 2.45
CA GLN A 597 -19.71 8.18 2.28
C GLN A 597 -18.46 8.32 3.19
N HIS A 598 -18.32 9.45 3.90
CA HIS A 598 -17.08 9.79 4.63
C HIS A 598 -17.13 9.47 6.13
N PHE A 599 -18.30 9.19 6.69
CA PHE A 599 -18.46 8.81 8.10
C PHE A 599 -19.32 7.56 8.23
N PRO A 600 -18.83 6.48 8.84
CA PRO A 600 -19.62 5.25 8.99
C PRO A 600 -20.86 5.50 9.86
N ARG A 601 -22.05 5.33 9.30
CA ARG A 601 -23.36 5.50 9.97
C ARG A 601 -23.41 4.77 11.33
N ARG A 602 -22.86 3.57 11.40
CA ARG A 602 -22.79 2.74 12.61
C ARG A 602 -22.01 3.38 13.78
N MET A 603 -21.10 4.34 13.51
CA MET A 603 -20.44 5.09 14.57
C MET A 603 -21.38 6.07 15.27
N LEU A 604 -22.50 6.40 14.62
CA LEU A 604 -23.55 7.24 15.19
C LEU A 604 -24.67 6.40 15.82
N GLU A 605 -24.92 5.20 15.32
CA GLU A 605 -25.91 4.26 15.84
C GLU A 605 -25.49 3.63 17.18
N SER A 606 -24.20 3.54 17.43
CA SER A 606 -23.61 3.09 18.72
C SER A 606 -22.42 3.99 19.06
N ALA A 607 -22.71 5.27 19.30
CA ALA A 607 -21.69 6.26 19.59
C ALA A 607 -21.27 6.20 21.05
N ARG A 608 -19.96 6.13 21.26
CA ARG A 608 -19.42 6.33 22.60
C ARG A 608 -19.23 7.81 22.84
N VAL A 609 -19.81 8.28 23.91
CA VAL A 609 -19.75 9.68 24.33
C VAL A 609 -19.21 9.74 25.76
N THR A 610 -18.47 10.77 26.05
CA THR A 610 -18.12 11.10 27.43
C THR A 610 -19.02 12.20 27.96
N TRP A 611 -18.95 12.45 29.24
CA TRP A 611 -19.68 13.54 29.85
C TRP A 611 -18.79 14.33 30.81
N GLY A 612 -19.09 15.62 30.92
CA GLY A 612 -18.36 16.52 31.81
C GLY A 612 -18.96 17.91 31.77
N ASP A 613 -18.91 18.60 32.92
CA ASP A 613 -19.47 19.94 33.07
C ASP A 613 -18.45 21.06 32.74
N SER A 614 -17.22 20.72 32.50
CA SER A 614 -16.15 21.61 31.99
C SER A 614 -15.45 20.99 30.80
N ALA A 615 -14.80 21.83 29.99
CA ALA A 615 -13.94 21.33 28.92
C ALA A 615 -12.83 20.47 29.52
N PRO A 616 -12.52 19.29 28.96
CA PRO A 616 -11.39 18.48 29.41
C PRO A 616 -10.08 19.29 29.40
N ASP A 617 -9.19 19.00 30.37
CA ASP A 617 -7.92 19.68 30.45
C ASP A 617 -7.11 19.52 29.16
N GLY A 618 -6.60 20.65 28.63
CA GLY A 618 -5.81 20.66 27.40
C GLY A 618 -6.64 20.86 26.11
N ASP A 619 -7.94 20.58 26.11
CA ASP A 619 -8.79 20.75 24.93
C ASP A 619 -9.04 22.25 24.63
N LYS A 620 -8.88 22.63 23.35
CA LYS A 620 -9.09 24.02 22.91
C LYS A 620 -10.45 24.15 22.24
N VAL A 621 -11.36 24.94 22.83
CA VAL A 621 -12.60 25.34 22.19
C VAL A 621 -12.26 26.24 20.99
N LYS A 622 -12.61 25.80 19.79
CA LYS A 622 -12.40 26.52 18.54
C LYS A 622 -13.54 27.46 18.19
N GLN A 623 -14.76 26.98 18.39
CA GLN A 623 -15.98 27.71 18.09
C GLN A 623 -17.03 27.42 19.16
N GLY A 624 -17.85 28.42 19.50
CA GLY A 624 -18.91 28.29 20.49
C GLY A 624 -18.42 28.50 21.93
N LYS A 625 -19.22 28.07 22.89
CA LYS A 625 -18.93 28.12 24.34
C LYS A 625 -19.40 26.83 24.98
N TRP A 626 -18.70 26.42 26.04
CA TRP A 626 -19.11 25.30 26.88
C TRP A 626 -20.40 25.66 27.65
N TRP A 627 -21.21 24.66 27.96
CA TRP A 627 -22.50 24.87 28.65
C TRP A 627 -22.34 25.37 30.10
N PRO A 628 -23.28 26.19 30.57
CA PRO A 628 -23.25 26.75 31.91
C PRO A 628 -23.82 25.83 32.99
N SER A 629 -24.58 24.79 32.61
CA SER A 629 -25.32 23.92 33.52
C SER A 629 -25.21 22.44 33.15
N ALA A 630 -25.17 21.58 34.14
CA ALA A 630 -25.12 20.13 33.97
C ALA A 630 -26.35 19.54 33.26
N ASP A 631 -27.48 20.25 33.29
CA ASP A 631 -28.76 19.81 32.66
C ASP A 631 -29.01 20.48 31.30
N ALA A 632 -28.01 21.15 30.73
CA ALA A 632 -28.15 21.83 29.45
C ALA A 632 -28.45 20.82 28.33
N ALA A 633 -29.41 21.15 27.44
CA ALA A 633 -29.70 20.33 26.25
C ALA A 633 -28.67 20.62 25.13
N GLU A 634 -27.42 20.44 25.42
CA GLU A 634 -26.28 20.82 24.58
C GLU A 634 -25.29 19.65 24.36
N LEU A 635 -24.44 19.79 23.36
CA LEU A 635 -23.46 18.79 22.94
C LEU A 635 -22.20 19.49 22.45
N ALA A 636 -21.02 19.04 22.87
CA ALA A 636 -19.75 19.44 22.27
C ALA A 636 -19.25 18.35 21.28
N VAL A 637 -18.68 18.81 20.16
CA VAL A 637 -18.25 17.91 19.07
C VAL A 637 -16.78 18.18 18.73
N GLY A 638 -16.02 17.11 18.56
CA GLY A 638 -14.64 17.21 18.11
C GLY A 638 -14.52 17.74 16.66
N GLU A 639 -13.55 18.65 16.41
CA GLU A 639 -13.37 19.36 15.13
C GLU A 639 -13.39 18.43 13.91
N GLY A 640 -12.66 17.29 13.99
CA GLY A 640 -12.59 16.33 12.87
C GLY A 640 -13.92 15.65 12.54
N VAL A 641 -14.76 15.41 13.54
CA VAL A 641 -16.10 14.83 13.34
C VAL A 641 -17.10 15.91 12.90
N ALA A 642 -17.02 17.10 13.47
CA ALA A 642 -17.84 18.23 13.07
C ALA A 642 -17.69 18.55 11.58
N GLN A 643 -16.45 18.55 11.06
CA GLN A 643 -16.16 18.76 9.64
C GLN A 643 -16.75 17.66 8.75
N ARG A 644 -16.59 16.39 9.15
CA ARG A 644 -17.10 15.24 8.37
C ARG A 644 -18.61 15.14 8.35
N LEU A 645 -19.27 15.48 9.46
CA LEU A 645 -20.72 15.46 9.59
C LEU A 645 -21.38 16.81 9.23
N HIS A 646 -20.59 17.81 8.79
CA HIS A 646 -21.05 19.16 8.45
C HIS A 646 -21.86 19.81 9.59
N LEU A 647 -21.40 19.62 10.85
CA LEU A 647 -21.99 20.19 12.04
C LEU A 647 -21.33 21.55 12.35
N ALA A 648 -22.18 22.54 12.66
CA ALA A 648 -21.75 23.86 13.11
C ALA A 648 -22.35 24.16 14.50
N VAL A 649 -21.81 25.15 15.18
CA VAL A 649 -22.40 25.63 16.45
C VAL A 649 -23.86 26.04 16.19
N GLY A 650 -24.79 25.55 17.01
CA GLY A 650 -26.25 25.70 16.85
C GLY A 650 -26.93 24.60 16.03
N SER A 651 -26.20 23.67 15.42
CA SER A 651 -26.80 22.52 14.75
C SER A 651 -27.64 21.69 15.71
N ALA A 652 -28.86 21.30 15.27
CA ALA A 652 -29.76 20.47 16.06
C ALA A 652 -29.41 18.99 15.84
N VAL A 653 -29.33 18.23 16.92
CA VAL A 653 -29.00 16.81 16.93
C VAL A 653 -29.96 16.06 17.83
N GLU A 654 -30.54 14.98 17.37
CA GLU A 654 -31.38 14.11 18.20
C GLU A 654 -30.57 12.88 18.59
N VAL A 655 -30.50 12.63 19.90
CA VAL A 655 -29.74 11.53 20.50
C VAL A 655 -30.66 10.73 21.43
N GLU A 656 -30.67 9.44 21.27
CA GLU A 656 -31.34 8.52 22.15
C GLU A 656 -30.36 8.11 23.28
N ILE A 657 -30.74 8.39 24.49
CA ILE A 657 -30.00 8.13 25.73
C ILE A 657 -30.90 7.30 26.64
N GLY A 658 -30.51 6.04 26.91
CA GLY A 658 -31.30 5.15 27.77
C GLY A 658 -32.74 4.90 27.30
N GLY A 659 -32.94 4.83 25.99
CA GLY A 659 -34.29 4.63 25.39
C GLY A 659 -35.13 5.93 25.27
N VAL A 660 -34.59 7.09 25.70
CA VAL A 660 -35.27 8.37 25.59
C VAL A 660 -34.62 9.26 24.55
N VAL A 661 -35.34 9.66 23.50
CA VAL A 661 -34.85 10.58 22.49
C VAL A 661 -34.84 12.01 23.02
N ARG A 662 -33.70 12.67 22.96
CA ARG A 662 -33.51 14.06 23.41
C ARG A 662 -33.00 14.92 22.25
N GLN A 663 -33.52 16.12 22.13
CA GLN A 663 -33.03 17.12 21.17
C GLN A 663 -31.95 17.96 21.83
N LEU A 664 -30.75 17.94 21.24
CA LEU A 664 -29.58 18.66 21.71
C LEU A 664 -29.12 19.67 20.66
N LYS A 665 -28.43 20.72 21.07
CA LYS A 665 -27.78 21.69 20.17
C LYS A 665 -26.26 21.59 20.32
N VAL A 666 -25.55 21.68 19.22
CA VAL A 666 -24.09 21.78 19.24
C VAL A 666 -23.70 23.12 19.85
N ALA A 667 -23.17 23.11 21.08
CA ALA A 667 -22.74 24.29 21.80
C ALA A 667 -21.30 24.69 21.47
N ALA A 668 -20.42 23.72 21.35
CA ALA A 668 -19.00 23.94 21.10
C ALA A 668 -18.40 22.95 20.11
N ILE A 669 -17.44 23.44 19.33
CA ILE A 669 -16.52 22.60 18.53
C ILE A 669 -15.14 22.74 19.14
N TYR A 670 -14.55 21.62 19.58
CA TYR A 670 -13.27 21.59 20.28
C TYR A 670 -12.23 20.77 19.51
N ARG A 671 -10.96 21.10 19.74
CA ARG A 671 -9.84 20.29 19.28
C ARG A 671 -9.19 19.64 20.51
N ALA A 672 -9.25 18.32 20.52
CA ALA A 672 -8.56 17.52 21.53
C ALA A 672 -7.04 17.63 21.37
N ASP A 673 -6.30 17.77 22.45
CA ASP A 673 -4.84 17.94 22.40
C ASP A 673 -4.07 16.61 22.24
N GLY A 674 -4.77 15.48 22.23
CA GLY A 674 -4.17 14.14 22.08
C GLY A 674 -3.44 13.62 23.31
N GLN A 675 -3.27 14.44 24.37
CA GLN A 675 -2.54 14.05 25.58
C GLN A 675 -3.44 13.41 26.64
N HIS A 676 -4.75 13.54 26.51
CA HIS A 676 -5.73 13.01 27.44
C HIS A 676 -6.64 11.97 26.77
N LEU A 677 -7.22 11.10 27.56
CA LEU A 677 -8.18 10.09 27.08
C LEU A 677 -9.39 10.71 26.37
N GLY A 678 -9.79 11.90 26.76
CA GLY A 678 -10.85 12.69 26.10
C GLY A 678 -10.64 12.91 24.59
N ALA A 679 -9.39 12.90 24.12
CA ALA A 679 -9.04 13.02 22.72
C ALA A 679 -9.57 11.88 21.83
N GLN A 680 -9.87 10.73 22.42
CA GLN A 680 -10.38 9.55 21.69
C GLN A 680 -11.91 9.57 21.54
N VAL A 681 -12.62 10.43 22.30
CA VAL A 681 -14.07 10.56 22.26
C VAL A 681 -14.44 11.83 21.50
N SER A 682 -15.30 11.68 20.52
CA SER A 682 -15.64 12.76 19.59
C SER A 682 -16.84 13.61 20.03
N PHE A 683 -17.53 13.17 21.08
CA PHE A 683 -18.74 13.82 21.58
C PHE A 683 -18.70 13.90 23.09
N VAL A 684 -19.06 15.07 23.64
CA VAL A 684 -19.16 15.31 25.08
C VAL A 684 -20.56 15.80 25.43
N LEU A 685 -21.16 15.24 26.48
CA LEU A 685 -22.50 15.58 26.97
C LEU A 685 -22.41 16.21 28.36
N PRO A 686 -23.38 17.04 28.76
CA PRO A 686 -23.54 17.46 30.15
C PRO A 686 -23.84 16.28 31.08
N SER A 687 -23.32 16.33 32.30
CA SER A 687 -23.42 15.22 33.29
C SER A 687 -24.87 14.87 33.64
N GLY A 688 -25.77 15.88 33.73
CA GLY A 688 -27.16 15.68 34.12
C GLY A 688 -27.98 14.86 33.09
N LEU A 689 -27.56 14.80 31.82
CA LEU A 689 -28.26 14.02 30.79
C LEU A 689 -28.01 12.50 30.88
N VAL A 690 -26.93 12.07 31.55
CA VAL A 690 -26.46 10.69 31.55
C VAL A 690 -26.22 10.08 32.94
N LYS A 691 -26.61 10.79 34.02
CA LYS A 691 -26.40 10.33 35.44
C LYS A 691 -26.95 8.93 35.73
N ASP A 692 -28.08 8.58 35.12
CA ASP A 692 -28.78 7.33 35.41
C ASP A 692 -28.44 6.20 34.43
N GLN A 693 -27.44 6.44 33.56
CA GLN A 693 -27.07 5.47 32.54
C GLN A 693 -25.93 4.56 33.01
N VAL A 694 -25.92 3.33 32.51
CA VAL A 694 -24.82 2.40 32.72
C VAL A 694 -23.54 3.01 32.11
N THR A 695 -22.59 3.30 32.97
CA THR A 695 -21.34 3.96 32.62
C THR A 695 -20.19 2.99 32.82
N THR A 696 -19.36 2.83 31.84
CA THR A 696 -18.04 2.20 31.99
C THR A 696 -16.97 3.28 32.04
N TRP A 697 -15.88 3.05 32.74
CA TRP A 697 -14.80 3.99 32.87
C TRP A 697 -13.58 3.48 32.11
N TYR A 698 -12.90 4.42 31.43
CA TYR A 698 -11.62 4.20 30.81
C TYR A 698 -10.54 4.93 31.60
N GLY A 699 -9.39 4.29 31.75
CA GLY A 699 -8.25 4.86 32.45
C GLY A 699 -7.06 5.00 31.52
N GLY A 700 -6.26 6.05 31.75
CA GLY A 700 -4.96 6.23 31.12
C GLY A 700 -3.91 6.57 32.16
N ALA A 701 -2.80 5.85 32.15
CA ALA A 701 -1.68 6.11 33.04
C ALA A 701 -0.36 6.02 32.30
N HIS A 702 0.65 6.80 32.78
CA HIS A 702 2.01 6.66 32.29
C HIS A 702 2.87 5.99 33.35
N ILE A 703 3.42 4.82 33.04
CA ILE A 703 4.21 3.98 33.94
C ILE A 703 5.56 3.69 33.28
N ASP A 704 6.64 3.71 34.05
CA ASP A 704 7.95 3.28 33.55
C ASP A 704 7.83 1.85 33.00
N PRO A 705 8.26 1.59 31.75
CA PRO A 705 8.15 0.29 31.10
C PRO A 705 8.66 -0.89 31.94
N LYS A 706 9.64 -0.66 32.81
CA LYS A 706 10.17 -1.69 33.71
C LYS A 706 9.19 -2.14 34.79
N HIS A 707 8.25 -1.27 35.20
CA HIS A 707 7.26 -1.56 36.23
C HIS A 707 5.92 -2.05 35.67
N VAL A 708 5.69 -1.95 34.37
CA VAL A 708 4.44 -2.38 33.72
C VAL A 708 4.09 -3.83 34.03
N PRO A 709 4.98 -4.85 33.88
CA PRO A 709 4.63 -6.22 34.16
C PRO A 709 4.26 -6.51 35.64
N ALA A 710 4.87 -5.76 36.58
CA ALA A 710 4.57 -5.90 38.00
C ALA A 710 3.21 -5.28 38.33
N MET A 711 2.93 -4.09 37.76
CA MET A 711 1.64 -3.41 37.88
C MET A 711 0.50 -4.25 37.28
N GLU A 712 0.66 -4.77 36.08
CA GLU A 712 -0.33 -5.63 35.41
C GLU A 712 -0.69 -6.86 36.26
N ARG A 713 0.31 -7.52 36.89
CA ARG A 713 0.11 -8.63 37.81
C ARG A 713 -0.71 -8.23 39.05
N ALA A 714 -0.34 -7.11 39.68
CA ALA A 714 -1.01 -6.64 40.87
C ALA A 714 -2.45 -6.19 40.58
N LEU A 715 -2.67 -5.50 39.45
CA LEU A 715 -3.99 -5.07 39.02
C LEU A 715 -4.90 -6.25 38.73
N PHE A 716 -4.41 -7.23 37.95
CA PHE A 716 -5.18 -8.43 37.61
C PHE A 716 -5.52 -9.29 38.82
N ALA A 717 -4.65 -9.33 39.84
CA ALA A 717 -4.92 -10.04 41.09
C ALA A 717 -6.09 -9.42 41.86
N THR A 718 -6.24 -8.10 41.78
CA THR A 718 -7.25 -7.34 42.53
C THR A 718 -8.52 -7.09 41.72
N TYR A 719 -8.36 -6.77 40.43
CA TYR A 719 -9.45 -6.40 39.49
C TYR A 719 -9.37 -7.19 38.19
N PRO A 720 -9.76 -8.47 38.18
CA PRO A 720 -9.62 -9.33 37.00
C PRO A 720 -10.57 -8.98 35.85
N SER A 721 -11.56 -8.12 36.07
CA SER A 721 -12.50 -7.58 35.07
C SER A 721 -11.84 -6.52 34.16
N ILE A 722 -10.82 -5.81 34.66
CA ILE A 722 -10.20 -4.69 33.97
C ILE A 722 -9.21 -5.20 32.93
N SER A 723 -9.39 -4.79 31.70
CA SER A 723 -8.46 -5.08 30.61
C SER A 723 -7.42 -3.99 30.47
N VAL A 724 -6.14 -4.40 30.46
CA VAL A 724 -5.00 -3.52 30.29
C VAL A 724 -4.50 -3.59 28.85
N ILE A 725 -4.42 -2.45 28.17
CA ILE A 725 -3.83 -2.33 26.83
C ILE A 725 -2.50 -1.62 26.95
N ASN A 726 -1.42 -2.33 26.69
CA ASN A 726 -0.09 -1.77 26.60
C ASN A 726 0.14 -1.18 25.20
N LEU A 727 0.35 0.12 25.11
CA LEU A 727 0.54 0.80 23.82
C LEU A 727 1.81 0.33 23.09
N ALA A 728 2.85 -0.08 23.81
CA ALA A 728 4.07 -0.59 23.21
C ALA A 728 3.81 -1.84 22.35
N ASP A 729 2.97 -2.77 22.81
CA ASP A 729 2.61 -3.98 22.06
C ASP A 729 1.81 -3.65 20.78
N VAL A 730 0.99 -2.61 20.82
CA VAL A 730 0.21 -2.14 19.66
C VAL A 730 1.13 -1.50 18.64
N LEU A 731 2.06 -0.65 19.08
CA LEU A 731 3.03 0.01 18.21
C LEU A 731 3.94 -1.01 17.51
N GLU A 732 4.43 -2.03 18.22
CA GLU A 732 5.26 -3.10 17.63
C GLU A 732 4.52 -3.82 16.48
N ARG A 733 3.22 -4.11 16.65
CA ARG A 733 2.40 -4.72 15.59
C ARG A 733 2.23 -3.80 14.39
N ILE A 734 1.94 -2.52 14.62
CA ILE A 734 1.83 -1.52 13.54
C ILE A 734 3.16 -1.40 12.81
N GLU A 735 4.29 -1.31 13.55
CA GLU A 735 5.63 -1.24 12.96
C GLU A 735 5.95 -2.48 12.11
N SER A 736 5.58 -3.67 12.57
CA SER A 736 5.74 -4.92 11.81
C SER A 736 4.98 -4.86 10.48
N VAL A 737 3.72 -4.44 10.48
CA VAL A 737 2.91 -4.32 9.26
C VAL A 737 3.49 -3.26 8.31
N VAL A 738 3.87 -2.09 8.83
CA VAL A 738 4.49 -1.02 8.05
C VAL A 738 5.81 -1.48 7.42
N ASN A 739 6.65 -2.21 8.16
CA ASN A 739 7.91 -2.74 7.66
C ASN A 739 7.70 -3.75 6.52
N GLN A 740 6.67 -4.59 6.60
CA GLN A 740 6.34 -5.56 5.56
C GLN A 740 5.85 -4.88 4.27
N ILE A 741 4.93 -3.91 4.38
CA ILE A 741 4.48 -3.12 3.23
C ILE A 741 5.67 -2.41 2.59
N THR A 742 6.53 -1.83 3.40
CA THR A 742 7.74 -1.14 2.94
C THR A 742 8.70 -2.07 2.21
N PHE A 743 8.90 -3.30 2.69
CA PHE A 743 9.74 -4.29 2.00
C PHE A 743 9.25 -4.52 0.57
N VAL A 744 7.94 -4.70 0.35
CA VAL A 744 7.36 -4.89 -0.98
C VAL A 744 7.58 -3.67 -1.86
N VAL A 745 7.31 -2.48 -1.33
CA VAL A 745 7.48 -1.24 -2.11
C VAL A 745 8.96 -1.02 -2.45
N ARG A 746 9.89 -1.29 -1.53
CA ARG A 746 11.35 -1.23 -1.80
C ARG A 746 11.78 -2.23 -2.85
N PHE A 747 11.25 -3.46 -2.79
CA PHE A 747 11.53 -4.49 -3.79
C PHE A 747 11.06 -4.03 -5.18
N LEU A 748 9.84 -3.51 -5.32
CA LEU A 748 9.32 -3.00 -6.58
C LEU A 748 10.06 -1.75 -7.08
N ALA A 749 10.42 -0.85 -6.18
CA ALA A 749 11.22 0.33 -6.51
C ALA A 749 12.64 -0.07 -6.98
N GLY A 750 13.17 -1.20 -6.53
CA GLY A 750 14.40 -1.80 -7.05
C GLY A 750 14.35 -2.05 -8.55
N PHE A 751 13.21 -2.46 -9.10
CA PHE A 751 13.02 -2.59 -10.56
C PHE A 751 13.19 -1.26 -11.30
N SER A 752 12.72 -0.16 -10.72
CA SER A 752 12.87 1.18 -11.31
C SER A 752 14.33 1.64 -11.34
N ILE A 753 15.10 1.37 -10.28
CA ILE A 753 16.56 1.61 -10.29
C ILE A 753 17.23 0.74 -11.34
N PHE A 754 16.93 -0.55 -11.37
CA PHE A 754 17.49 -1.47 -12.33
C PHE A 754 17.20 -1.01 -13.76
N ALA A 755 15.96 -0.61 -14.08
CA ALA A 755 15.59 -0.03 -15.35
C ALA A 755 16.41 1.24 -15.67
N GLY A 756 16.60 2.15 -14.70
CA GLY A 756 17.43 3.34 -14.85
C GLY A 756 18.91 3.02 -15.14
N LEU A 757 19.49 2.05 -14.43
CA LEU A 757 20.85 1.57 -14.69
C LEU A 757 20.96 0.92 -16.08
N MET A 758 19.90 0.23 -16.50
CA MET A 758 19.83 -0.36 -17.83
C MET A 758 19.78 0.72 -18.92
N ILE A 759 19.07 1.82 -18.72
CA ILE A 759 19.09 2.99 -19.64
C ILE A 759 20.47 3.59 -19.74
N LEU A 760 21.18 3.76 -18.62
CA LEU A 760 22.55 4.25 -18.57
C LEU A 760 23.50 3.34 -19.38
N ALA A 761 23.45 2.02 -19.12
CA ALA A 761 24.28 1.06 -19.84
C ALA A 761 23.96 1.05 -21.35
N SER A 762 22.68 1.18 -21.75
CA SER A 762 22.25 1.31 -23.14
C SER A 762 22.83 2.57 -23.81
N SER A 763 22.73 3.71 -23.12
CA SER A 763 23.28 4.98 -23.60
C SER A 763 24.79 4.88 -23.84
N ILE A 764 25.53 4.22 -22.93
CA ILE A 764 26.96 4.00 -23.07
C ILE A 764 27.27 3.04 -24.24
N ALA A 765 26.50 1.96 -24.35
CA ALA A 765 26.66 0.99 -25.44
C ALA A 765 26.39 1.64 -26.82
N SER A 766 25.40 2.56 -26.90
CA SER A 766 25.07 3.29 -28.15
C SER A 766 26.17 4.22 -28.57
N THR A 767 26.84 4.86 -27.64
CA THR A 767 27.95 5.80 -27.93
C THR A 767 29.31 5.11 -28.00
N ARG A 768 29.36 3.75 -27.96
CA ARG A 768 30.60 2.95 -27.89
C ARG A 768 31.62 3.30 -28.96
N PHE A 769 31.23 3.37 -30.23
CA PHE A 769 32.15 3.66 -31.33
C PHE A 769 32.73 5.09 -31.24
N ARG A 770 31.90 6.05 -30.85
CA ARG A 770 32.36 7.44 -30.66
C ARG A 770 33.36 7.53 -29.50
N ARG A 771 33.06 6.84 -28.39
CA ARG A 771 33.94 6.74 -27.20
C ARG A 771 35.24 5.98 -27.51
N MET A 772 35.14 4.96 -28.37
CA MET A 772 36.29 4.19 -28.83
C MET A 772 37.28 5.09 -29.62
N ARG A 773 36.77 5.91 -30.55
CA ARG A 773 37.56 6.89 -31.27
C ARG A 773 38.20 7.92 -30.35
N GLU A 774 37.45 8.50 -29.43
CA GLU A 774 37.97 9.45 -28.43
C GLU A 774 39.07 8.81 -27.57
N ALA A 775 38.85 7.56 -27.10
CA ALA A 775 39.87 6.84 -26.32
C ALA A 775 41.13 6.53 -27.13
N VAL A 776 40.99 6.17 -28.42
CA VAL A 776 42.11 5.92 -29.32
C VAL A 776 42.87 7.21 -29.58
N VAL A 777 42.21 8.31 -29.90
CA VAL A 777 42.84 9.66 -30.10
C VAL A 777 43.56 10.08 -28.83
N LEU A 778 42.98 9.91 -27.66
CA LEU A 778 43.64 10.21 -26.39
C LEU A 778 44.88 9.31 -26.15
N LYS A 779 44.80 8.03 -26.51
CA LYS A 779 45.95 7.08 -26.42
C LYS A 779 47.05 7.48 -27.40
N THR A 780 46.74 7.87 -28.65
CA THR A 780 47.74 8.33 -29.62
C THR A 780 48.41 9.63 -29.18
N LEU A 781 47.68 10.49 -28.46
CA LEU A 781 48.22 11.70 -27.80
C LEU A 781 48.96 11.42 -26.48
N GLY A 782 49.23 10.14 -26.15
CA GLY A 782 50.01 9.72 -24.98
C GLY A 782 49.21 9.62 -23.66
N ALA A 783 47.89 9.60 -23.70
CA ALA A 783 47.11 9.36 -22.49
C ALA A 783 47.25 7.88 -22.01
N THR A 784 47.55 7.70 -20.72
CA THR A 784 47.61 6.40 -20.09
C THR A 784 46.17 5.84 -19.90
N ARG A 785 46.10 4.48 -19.81
CA ARG A 785 44.80 3.82 -19.52
C ARG A 785 44.13 4.39 -18.26
N MET A 786 44.94 4.67 -17.23
CA MET A 786 44.41 5.23 -15.97
C MET A 786 43.82 6.64 -16.13
N ARG A 787 44.38 7.48 -17.01
CA ARG A 787 43.82 8.79 -17.32
C ARG A 787 42.44 8.67 -17.99
N ILE A 788 42.28 7.75 -18.93
CA ILE A 788 41.02 7.49 -19.62
C ILE A 788 39.96 6.96 -18.62
N VAL A 789 40.35 6.01 -17.74
CA VAL A 789 39.47 5.51 -16.67
C VAL A 789 39.04 6.64 -15.75
N ARG A 790 39.96 7.49 -15.31
CA ARG A 790 39.61 8.65 -14.45
C ARG A 790 38.65 9.62 -15.16
N THR A 791 38.83 9.88 -16.47
CA THR A 791 37.92 10.73 -17.24
C THR A 791 36.49 10.16 -17.27
N PHE A 792 36.34 8.88 -17.55
CA PHE A 792 35.04 8.22 -17.56
C PHE A 792 34.42 8.11 -16.14
N SER A 793 35.25 7.86 -15.13
CA SER A 793 34.78 7.85 -13.74
C SER A 793 34.20 9.19 -13.33
N VAL A 794 34.86 10.28 -13.65
CA VAL A 794 34.34 11.64 -13.41
C VAL A 794 33.05 11.89 -14.14
N GLU A 795 32.98 11.55 -15.42
CA GLU A 795 31.76 11.68 -16.22
C GLU A 795 30.57 10.97 -15.58
N PHE A 796 30.74 9.68 -15.24
CA PHE A 796 29.63 8.86 -14.68
C PHE A 796 29.31 9.25 -13.23
N SER A 797 30.31 9.57 -12.40
CA SER A 797 30.08 10.05 -11.04
C SER A 797 29.31 11.36 -11.03
N VAL A 798 29.70 12.31 -11.86
CA VAL A 798 29.01 13.60 -11.92
C VAL A 798 27.60 13.46 -12.51
N LEU A 799 27.43 12.61 -13.53
CA LEU A 799 26.11 12.30 -14.08
C LEU A 799 25.20 11.67 -13.02
N GLY A 800 25.70 10.70 -12.25
CA GLY A 800 24.98 10.06 -11.17
C GLY A 800 24.68 11.04 -10.01
N LEU A 801 25.62 11.92 -9.68
CA LEU A 801 25.47 12.96 -8.67
C LEU A 801 24.37 13.96 -9.05
N LEU A 802 24.40 14.47 -10.28
CA LEU A 802 23.38 15.39 -10.80
C LEU A 802 22.01 14.72 -10.88
N ALA A 803 21.94 13.48 -11.37
CA ALA A 803 20.69 12.70 -11.41
C ALA A 803 20.15 12.45 -9.99
N GLY A 804 21.04 12.08 -9.06
CA GLY A 804 20.71 11.92 -7.64
C GLY A 804 20.20 13.21 -7.01
N THR A 805 20.88 14.35 -7.25
CA THR A 805 20.44 15.66 -6.74
C THR A 805 19.05 16.03 -7.24
N VAL A 806 18.80 15.88 -8.54
CA VAL A 806 17.47 16.16 -9.12
C VAL A 806 16.41 15.22 -8.53
N GLY A 807 16.71 13.92 -8.40
CA GLY A 807 15.81 12.93 -7.79
C GLY A 807 15.52 13.21 -6.32
N VAL A 808 16.55 13.55 -5.53
CA VAL A 808 16.44 13.91 -4.11
C VAL A 808 15.59 15.17 -3.91
N VAL A 809 15.86 16.24 -4.67
CA VAL A 809 15.07 17.47 -4.56
C VAL A 809 13.60 17.20 -4.84
N PHE A 810 13.32 16.44 -5.90
CA PHE A 810 11.95 16.13 -6.28
C PHE A 810 11.27 15.17 -5.29
N ALA A 811 12.01 14.20 -4.72
CA ALA A 811 11.51 13.32 -3.66
C ALA A 811 11.08 14.10 -2.42
N ASN A 812 11.91 15.05 -1.96
CA ASN A 812 11.60 15.88 -0.80
C ASN A 812 10.37 16.77 -1.04
N ILE A 813 10.27 17.39 -2.23
CA ILE A 813 9.09 18.20 -2.61
C ILE A 813 7.83 17.33 -2.64
N LEU A 814 7.88 16.18 -3.29
CA LEU A 814 6.74 15.27 -3.41
C LEU A 814 6.30 14.76 -2.02
N THR A 815 7.25 14.33 -1.20
CA THR A 815 6.97 13.84 0.16
C THR A 815 6.36 14.94 1.03
N ARG A 816 6.88 16.16 0.95
CA ARG A 816 6.31 17.31 1.69
C ARG A 816 4.85 17.57 1.31
N VAL A 817 4.53 17.57 0.01
CA VAL A 817 3.15 17.77 -0.48
C VAL A 817 2.22 16.65 -0.03
N LEU A 818 2.69 15.39 -0.05
CA LEU A 818 1.91 14.24 0.39
C LEU A 818 1.67 14.27 1.91
N LEU A 819 2.70 14.54 2.70
CA LEU A 819 2.61 14.59 4.17
C LEU A 819 1.73 15.76 4.65
N GLN A 820 1.75 16.91 3.95
CA GLN A 820 0.82 18.01 4.25
C GLN A 820 -0.65 17.60 4.11
N LYS A 821 -0.98 16.76 3.12
CA LYS A 821 -2.34 16.23 2.96
C LYS A 821 -2.73 15.19 4.01
N LEU A 822 -1.73 14.55 4.63
CA LEU A 822 -1.92 13.56 5.69
C LEU A 822 -1.82 14.22 7.10
N GLU A 823 -1.62 15.55 7.15
CA GLU A 823 -1.42 16.32 8.39
C GLU A 823 -0.20 15.85 9.22
N VAL A 824 0.76 15.17 8.58
CA VAL A 824 1.99 14.65 9.21
C VAL A 824 3.13 15.65 9.04
N GLY A 825 3.93 15.85 10.09
CA GLY A 825 5.09 16.74 10.09
C GLY A 825 6.18 16.30 9.11
N PHE A 826 6.65 17.21 8.25
CA PHE A 826 7.76 16.96 7.33
C PHE A 826 9.10 17.41 7.93
N GLN A 827 10.09 16.52 7.95
CA GLN A 827 11.48 16.83 8.28
C GLN A 827 12.41 16.25 7.22
N ILE A 828 13.52 16.95 6.93
CA ILE A 828 14.51 16.47 5.98
C ILE A 828 15.42 15.44 6.64
N GLU A 829 15.40 14.20 6.14
CA GLU A 829 16.30 13.12 6.55
C GLU A 829 17.65 13.26 5.81
N TRP A 830 18.59 13.99 6.41
CA TRP A 830 19.91 14.24 5.80
C TRP A 830 20.71 12.98 5.51
N ALA A 831 20.65 11.99 6.44
CA ALA A 831 21.36 10.73 6.26
C ALA A 831 20.85 9.96 5.02
N ALA A 832 19.53 9.80 4.88
CA ALA A 832 18.93 9.14 3.72
C ALA A 832 19.20 9.87 2.41
N THR A 833 19.15 11.19 2.46
CA THR A 833 19.42 12.08 1.32
C THR A 833 20.88 11.92 0.82
N LEU A 834 21.85 11.93 1.73
CA LEU A 834 23.27 11.73 1.41
C LEU A 834 23.56 10.31 0.92
N ILE A 835 22.95 9.30 1.52
CA ILE A 835 23.09 7.89 1.07
C ILE A 835 22.51 7.73 -0.33
N ALA A 836 21.35 8.31 -0.62
CA ALA A 836 20.74 8.26 -1.96
C ALA A 836 21.65 8.93 -3.00
N LEU A 837 22.23 10.07 -2.67
CA LEU A 837 23.15 10.81 -3.55
C LEU A 837 24.44 10.03 -3.82
N ALA A 838 25.11 9.55 -2.77
CA ALA A 838 26.33 8.74 -2.86
C ALA A 838 26.08 7.41 -3.57
N GLY A 839 24.97 6.74 -3.24
CA GLY A 839 24.54 5.49 -3.86
C GLY A 839 24.29 5.63 -5.36
N THR A 840 23.62 6.71 -5.78
CA THR A 840 23.39 6.96 -7.21
C THR A 840 24.68 7.24 -7.96
N ALA A 841 25.59 8.02 -7.38
CA ALA A 841 26.89 8.30 -7.97
C ALA A 841 27.75 7.02 -8.12
N THR A 842 27.80 6.18 -7.07
CA THR A 842 28.56 4.91 -7.08
C THR A 842 27.96 3.91 -8.08
N LEU A 843 26.63 3.74 -8.10
CA LEU A 843 25.96 2.84 -9.03
C LEU A 843 26.12 3.28 -10.49
N ALA A 844 26.01 4.59 -10.77
CA ALA A 844 26.23 5.13 -12.12
C ALA A 844 27.69 4.90 -12.57
N THR A 845 28.66 5.09 -11.67
CA THR A 845 30.08 4.89 -11.97
C THR A 845 30.39 3.41 -12.22
N ALA A 846 29.89 2.52 -11.36
CA ALA A 846 30.07 1.07 -11.49
C ALA A 846 29.48 0.55 -12.81
N THR A 847 28.24 0.97 -13.12
CA THR A 847 27.55 0.60 -14.39
C THR A 847 28.33 1.14 -15.59
N GLY A 848 28.82 2.38 -15.49
CA GLY A 848 29.65 2.99 -16.51
C GLY A 848 30.96 2.21 -16.75
N TRP A 849 31.61 1.74 -15.71
CA TRP A 849 32.81 0.89 -15.81
C TRP A 849 32.53 -0.44 -16.48
N ILE A 850 31.47 -1.13 -16.03
CA ILE A 850 31.07 -2.44 -16.60
C ILE A 850 30.79 -2.30 -18.10
N ALA A 851 30.03 -1.27 -18.49
CA ALA A 851 29.68 -1.03 -19.88
C ALA A 851 30.89 -0.59 -20.74
N SER A 852 31.88 0.07 -20.14
CA SER A 852 33.08 0.58 -20.84
C SER A 852 34.30 -0.36 -20.78
N TYR A 853 34.21 -1.47 -20.01
CA TYR A 853 35.36 -2.38 -19.77
C TYR A 853 36.06 -2.84 -21.04
N ARG A 854 35.28 -3.26 -22.06
CA ARG A 854 35.85 -3.72 -23.36
C ARG A 854 36.51 -2.59 -24.15
N ILE A 855 36.06 -1.33 -23.97
CA ILE A 855 36.63 -0.15 -24.67
C ILE A 855 38.07 0.11 -24.15
N LEU A 856 38.27 -0.08 -22.87
CA LEU A 856 39.59 0.17 -22.24
C LEU A 856 40.68 -0.84 -22.67
N GLY A 857 40.27 -2.05 -23.04
CA GLY A 857 41.19 -3.11 -23.47
C GLY A 857 41.66 -3.04 -24.92
N LEU A 858 41.01 -2.28 -25.80
CA LEU A 858 41.33 -2.24 -27.24
C LEU A 858 42.69 -1.61 -27.55
N ARG A 859 43.41 -2.19 -28.51
CA ARG A 859 44.66 -1.65 -29.04
C ARG A 859 44.39 -0.57 -30.10
N PRO A 860 45.12 0.55 -30.13
CA PRO A 860 44.86 1.65 -31.09
C PRO A 860 44.96 1.21 -32.54
N LEU A 861 45.90 0.35 -32.88
CA LEU A 861 46.11 -0.21 -34.22
C LEU A 861 44.97 -1.02 -34.79
N GLU A 862 44.23 -1.76 -33.92
CA GLU A 862 43.09 -2.57 -34.36
C GLU A 862 41.90 -1.68 -34.82
N VAL A 863 41.67 -0.56 -34.14
CA VAL A 863 40.59 0.36 -34.44
C VAL A 863 40.89 1.26 -35.65
N LEU A 864 42.13 1.65 -35.84
CA LEU A 864 42.56 2.45 -37.00
C LEU A 864 42.66 1.64 -38.31
N ARG A 865 42.70 0.31 -38.22
CA ARG A 865 42.81 -0.62 -39.36
C ARG A 865 41.41 -1.10 -39.86
N GLU A 866 40.35 -0.94 -39.07
CA GLU A 866 38.98 -1.24 -39.44
C GLU A 866 38.30 -0.06 -40.19
N GLU A 867 39.00 1.06 -40.42
CA GLU A 867 38.60 2.14 -41.33
C GLU A 867 39.19 1.96 -42.73
#